data_e4146ad69dfafce73cab71601fad4213
#
_entry.id   e4146ad69dfafce73cab71601fad4213
#
_cell.length_a   1.000
_cell.length_b   1.000
_cell.length_c   1.000
_cell.angle_alpha   90.00
_cell.angle_beta   90.00
_cell.angle_gamma   90.00
#
_symmetry.space_group_name_H-M   'P 1'
#
loop_
_entity.id
_entity.type
_entity.pdbx_description
1 polymer ?
#
loop_
_entity_poly.entity_id
_entity_poly.type
_entity_poly.pdbx_seq_one_letter_code
_entity_poly.pdbx_strand_id
1 'polypeptide(L)'
;MAGVSDLEHALRRAVRGDVRFDRASRLLYSTDASMYQVEPIGVVIPRDAEDVQAAVEVARAQQVALLPRGGGTSLTGQTVNRALVLDFSRHLRRVLEVNAEEGWARVEPGLVQDDLNHHVRPLGLLFGPDTSTSNRATLGGMLGNNSGGSHSIAYGLTVEHVLELTCLLADGTRVVFGEVTPEAFAARCGLGGLEGRIYREVARIRAAYADEIRARYPRHWRRVAGYNLSELVDGAVRGSGAPAAATARPPLNMARLVVGSEGTLVTLLEAKVRLVPRPARTALDVIHFRDMQEALESSQAILETGPYAVELTDKVILDLARGNIEQAARMGFVEGDPAAILIVEYAGGSDAEVRAKVEALEARRARERFGYASHVALDPAEQQSIWKLRKAGLGLLLGMKGDKKPIAFVEDTCVEPRHLPEFVPRFREILAKHDAVGAYYGHCSVGCLHIRPVIDLKTPRGLEQVRAIAEEIFDLVFEFGGTISSEHGDGRARSPFLERMYGARLVGAFRELKAAFDPEGRMNPGNIVASPGITEHLRYGAAYTTWAPATLLDFGAQGGLAASVEMCNGVGACRKTLEGTMCPSYMATRDEEHSTRGRANALRAVLSGALPPAEFTGRRLWEVMDLCLECKACKAECPANVDMAKLKYEFLHHYHA
;
A
#
# COMPACT_ATOMS: atom_id res chain seq x y z
N MET A 1 21.33 -21.82 -15.64
CA MET A 1 20.12 -22.66 -15.87
C MET A 1 20.09 -23.94 -15.01
N ALA A 2 21.22 -24.59 -14.76
CA ALA A 2 21.29 -25.77 -13.86
C ALA A 2 20.77 -25.45 -12.43
N GLY A 3 21.18 -24.34 -11.82
CA GLY A 3 20.77 -23.99 -10.45
C GLY A 3 19.28 -23.67 -10.24
N VAL A 4 18.53 -23.24 -11.26
CA VAL A 4 17.06 -22.97 -11.12
C VAL A 4 16.30 -24.30 -11.07
N SER A 5 16.72 -25.32 -11.84
CA SER A 5 16.13 -26.66 -11.81
C SER A 5 16.35 -27.34 -10.46
N ASP A 6 17.54 -27.17 -9.86
CA ASP A 6 17.86 -27.77 -8.55
C ASP A 6 17.04 -27.12 -7.42
N LEU A 7 16.87 -25.80 -7.47
CA LEU A 7 16.03 -25.05 -6.55
C LEU A 7 14.56 -25.51 -6.64
N GLU A 8 14.02 -25.62 -7.86
CA GLU A 8 12.65 -26.07 -8.07
C GLU A 8 12.43 -27.49 -7.52
N HIS A 9 13.34 -28.43 -7.82
CA HIS A 9 13.26 -29.79 -7.32
C HIS A 9 13.35 -29.86 -5.79
N ALA A 10 14.22 -29.06 -5.17
CA ALA A 10 14.36 -29.02 -3.72
C ALA A 10 13.07 -28.50 -3.06
N LEU A 11 12.50 -27.41 -3.61
CA LEU A 11 11.24 -26.84 -3.11
C LEU A 11 10.06 -27.80 -3.27
N ARG A 12 9.91 -28.46 -4.44
CA ARG A 12 8.84 -29.43 -4.67
C ARG A 12 8.88 -30.63 -3.72
N ARG A 13 10.05 -30.99 -3.20
CA ARG A 13 10.20 -32.05 -2.19
C ARG A 13 9.91 -31.57 -0.76
N ALA A 14 10.21 -30.30 -0.47
CA ALA A 14 10.14 -29.76 0.88
C ALA A 14 8.79 -29.09 1.21
N VAL A 15 8.09 -28.56 0.21
CA VAL A 15 6.87 -27.75 0.37
C VAL A 15 5.66 -28.54 -0.16
N ARG A 16 4.57 -28.56 0.61
CA ARG A 16 3.28 -29.17 0.22
C ARG A 16 2.42 -28.23 -0.63
N GLY A 17 2.71 -26.92 -0.57
CA GLY A 17 2.05 -25.89 -1.36
C GLY A 17 2.48 -25.89 -2.82
N ASP A 18 1.98 -24.91 -3.57
CA ASP A 18 2.31 -24.77 -4.98
C ASP A 18 3.72 -24.22 -5.17
N VAL A 19 4.47 -24.83 -6.10
CA VAL A 19 5.82 -24.38 -6.51
C VAL A 19 5.79 -24.13 -8.02
N ARG A 20 5.95 -22.86 -8.43
CA ARG A 20 5.77 -22.41 -9.82
C ARG A 20 7.04 -21.73 -10.34
N PHE A 21 7.65 -22.31 -11.37
CA PHE A 21 8.86 -21.81 -12.02
C PHE A 21 8.67 -21.53 -13.52
N ASP A 22 7.51 -21.89 -14.08
CA ASP A 22 7.17 -21.51 -15.45
C ASP A 22 7.16 -19.99 -15.62
N ARG A 23 7.59 -19.51 -16.79
CA ARG A 23 7.79 -18.09 -17.03
C ARG A 23 6.49 -17.30 -16.98
N ALA A 24 5.37 -17.89 -17.39
CA ALA A 24 4.06 -17.23 -17.32
C ALA A 24 3.69 -16.94 -15.86
N SER A 25 3.79 -17.93 -14.95
CA SER A 25 3.57 -17.73 -13.52
C SER A 25 4.50 -16.66 -12.93
N ARG A 26 5.80 -16.68 -13.26
CA ARG A 26 6.75 -15.66 -12.77
C ARG A 26 6.37 -14.27 -13.22
N LEU A 27 5.91 -14.09 -14.47
CA LEU A 27 5.49 -12.79 -14.99
C LEU A 27 4.21 -12.27 -14.32
N LEU A 28 3.29 -13.13 -13.84
CA LEU A 28 2.13 -12.71 -13.04
C LEU A 28 2.56 -12.05 -11.72
N TYR A 29 3.66 -12.49 -11.13
CA TYR A 29 4.20 -11.97 -9.88
C TYR A 29 5.31 -10.92 -10.08
N SER A 30 5.63 -10.56 -11.32
CA SER A 30 6.67 -9.57 -11.64
C SER A 30 6.22 -8.13 -11.41
N THR A 31 4.94 -7.87 -11.15
CA THR A 31 4.35 -6.53 -10.95
C THR A 31 3.51 -6.47 -9.69
N ASP A 32 3.33 -5.27 -9.17
CA ASP A 32 2.37 -4.89 -8.14
C ASP A 32 1.54 -3.67 -8.61
N ALA A 33 1.09 -2.79 -7.72
CA ALA A 33 0.39 -1.57 -8.11
C ALA A 33 1.34 -0.40 -8.42
N SER A 34 2.65 -0.59 -8.31
CA SER A 34 3.66 0.42 -8.61
C SER A 34 4.00 0.52 -10.10
N MET A 35 4.87 1.45 -10.41
CA MET A 35 5.43 1.60 -11.76
C MET A 35 6.52 0.58 -12.11
N TYR A 36 6.87 -0.34 -11.21
CA TYR A 36 8.00 -1.27 -11.37
C TYR A 36 7.58 -2.64 -11.89
N GLN A 37 8.54 -3.32 -12.52
CA GLN A 37 8.42 -4.72 -12.93
C GLN A 37 9.77 -5.42 -12.76
N VAL A 38 9.81 -6.49 -11.96
CA VAL A 38 10.99 -7.35 -11.78
C VAL A 38 10.56 -8.80 -11.82
N GLU A 39 11.06 -9.57 -12.78
CA GLU A 39 10.72 -10.99 -12.92
C GLU A 39 11.35 -11.80 -11.77
N PRO A 40 10.55 -12.49 -10.93
CA PRO A 40 11.07 -13.29 -9.82
C PRO A 40 11.76 -14.56 -10.32
N ILE A 41 12.54 -15.21 -9.44
CA ILE A 41 13.20 -16.50 -9.72
C ILE A 41 12.18 -17.62 -9.78
N GLY A 42 11.22 -17.61 -8.87
CA GLY A 42 10.14 -18.58 -8.75
C GLY A 42 9.10 -18.09 -7.76
N VAL A 43 7.99 -18.82 -7.64
CA VAL A 43 6.90 -18.52 -6.72
C VAL A 43 6.55 -19.76 -5.92
N VAL A 44 6.45 -19.60 -4.60
CA VAL A 44 5.92 -20.60 -3.67
C VAL A 44 4.65 -20.05 -3.06
N ILE A 45 3.60 -20.84 -3.05
CA ILE A 45 2.33 -20.55 -2.37
C ILE A 45 2.21 -21.53 -1.20
N PRO A 46 2.72 -21.19 -0.02
CA PRO A 46 2.77 -22.09 1.13
C PRO A 46 1.37 -22.35 1.68
N ARG A 47 1.12 -23.56 2.18
CA ARG A 47 -0.14 -23.95 2.82
C ARG A 47 -0.22 -23.55 4.29
N ASP A 48 0.92 -23.53 4.95
CA ASP A 48 1.04 -23.27 6.39
C ASP A 48 2.44 -22.75 6.75
N ALA A 49 2.68 -22.54 8.04
CA ALA A 49 3.95 -22.03 8.57
C ALA A 49 5.12 -23.00 8.34
N GLU A 50 4.87 -24.31 8.31
CA GLU A 50 5.88 -25.34 8.06
C GLU A 50 6.39 -25.27 6.61
N ASP A 51 5.47 -25.05 5.65
CA ASP A 51 5.85 -24.81 4.25
C ASP A 51 6.68 -23.52 4.09
N VAL A 52 6.34 -22.47 4.84
CA VAL A 52 7.13 -21.22 4.83
C VAL A 52 8.53 -21.48 5.35
N GLN A 53 8.66 -22.19 6.47
CA GLN A 53 9.96 -22.53 7.06
C GLN A 53 10.80 -23.39 6.10
N ALA A 54 10.20 -24.42 5.51
CA ALA A 54 10.88 -25.27 4.53
C ALA A 54 11.37 -24.47 3.31
N ALA A 55 10.55 -23.53 2.80
CA ALA A 55 10.94 -22.68 1.68
C ALA A 55 12.10 -21.73 2.06
N VAL A 56 12.10 -21.16 3.27
CA VAL A 56 13.19 -20.31 3.79
C VAL A 56 14.49 -21.13 3.92
N GLU A 57 14.42 -22.34 4.46
CA GLU A 57 15.59 -23.23 4.61
C GLU A 57 16.17 -23.63 3.27
N VAL A 58 15.34 -23.99 2.28
CA VAL A 58 15.79 -24.33 0.93
C VAL A 58 16.43 -23.11 0.26
N ALA A 59 15.78 -21.93 0.33
CA ALA A 59 16.32 -20.70 -0.23
C ALA A 59 17.66 -20.31 0.41
N ARG A 60 17.80 -20.50 1.72
CA ARG A 60 19.08 -20.33 2.44
C ARG A 60 20.16 -21.28 1.93
N ALA A 61 19.85 -22.56 1.84
CA ALA A 61 20.81 -23.57 1.38
C ALA A 61 21.28 -23.33 -0.06
N GLN A 62 20.41 -22.76 -0.90
CA GLN A 62 20.68 -22.44 -2.31
C GLN A 62 21.15 -20.99 -2.53
N GLN A 63 21.35 -20.22 -1.46
CA GLN A 63 21.78 -18.80 -1.52
C GLN A 63 20.84 -17.91 -2.39
N VAL A 64 19.52 -18.14 -2.31
CA VAL A 64 18.50 -17.44 -3.09
C VAL A 64 17.83 -16.36 -2.24
N ALA A 65 17.62 -15.18 -2.82
CA ALA A 65 16.87 -14.11 -2.18
C ALA A 65 15.39 -14.47 -2.00
N LEU A 66 14.78 -14.00 -0.91
CA LEU A 66 13.38 -14.20 -0.55
C LEU A 66 12.59 -12.90 -0.66
N LEU A 67 11.33 -13.01 -1.06
CA LEU A 67 10.36 -11.92 -1.09
C LEU A 67 9.03 -12.39 -0.49
N PRO A 68 8.74 -12.12 0.79
CA PRO A 68 7.40 -12.30 1.35
C PRO A 68 6.41 -11.36 0.66
N ARG A 69 5.26 -11.88 0.19
CA ARG A 69 4.28 -11.11 -0.56
C ARG A 69 2.85 -11.38 -0.07
N GLY A 70 2.10 -10.31 0.15
CA GLY A 70 0.67 -10.34 0.45
C GLY A 70 -0.20 -10.05 -0.80
N GLY A 71 -1.07 -9.05 -0.72
CA GLY A 71 -2.01 -8.69 -1.78
C GLY A 71 -1.40 -8.11 -3.08
N GLY A 72 -0.13 -7.71 -3.07
CA GLY A 72 0.51 -7.04 -4.21
C GLY A 72 -0.15 -5.71 -4.55
N THR A 73 -0.57 -4.95 -3.53
CA THR A 73 -1.23 -3.63 -3.65
C THR A 73 -0.26 -2.46 -3.44
N SER A 74 1.02 -2.73 -3.23
CA SER A 74 2.07 -1.75 -3.00
C SER A 74 2.24 -0.78 -4.17
N LEU A 75 2.45 0.50 -3.85
CA LEU A 75 2.59 1.59 -4.83
C LEU A 75 4.05 1.97 -5.09
N THR A 76 5.00 1.44 -4.32
CA THR A 76 6.41 1.84 -4.35
C THR A 76 7.38 0.73 -4.78
N GLY A 77 6.87 -0.49 -5.09
CA GLY A 77 7.66 -1.57 -5.68
C GLY A 77 8.39 -2.46 -4.68
N GLN A 78 8.05 -2.43 -3.39
CA GLN A 78 8.65 -3.31 -2.39
C GLN A 78 8.23 -4.78 -2.53
N THR A 79 7.17 -5.08 -3.30
CA THR A 79 6.67 -6.44 -3.52
C THR A 79 7.05 -7.04 -4.89
N VAL A 80 8.05 -6.46 -5.56
CA VAL A 80 8.64 -7.01 -6.79
C VAL A 80 10.16 -7.09 -6.66
N ASN A 81 10.71 -8.26 -6.91
CA ASN A 81 12.17 -8.48 -6.81
C ASN A 81 12.62 -9.72 -7.59
N ARG A 82 13.93 -9.79 -7.91
CA ARG A 82 14.57 -10.99 -8.42
C ARG A 82 14.86 -11.96 -7.26
N ALA A 83 13.79 -12.54 -6.72
CA ALA A 83 13.80 -13.38 -5.53
C ALA A 83 12.83 -14.55 -5.68
N LEU A 84 12.85 -15.49 -4.76
CA LEU A 84 11.79 -16.48 -4.57
C LEU A 84 10.65 -15.78 -3.85
N VAL A 85 9.51 -15.63 -4.52
CA VAL A 85 8.30 -15.04 -3.94
C VAL A 85 7.59 -16.06 -3.06
N LEU A 86 7.26 -15.67 -1.83
CA LEU A 86 6.39 -16.44 -0.93
C LEU A 86 5.04 -15.72 -0.87
N ASP A 87 4.01 -16.27 -1.55
CA ASP A 87 2.65 -15.69 -1.56
C ASP A 87 1.82 -16.23 -0.41
N PHE A 88 1.60 -15.40 0.61
CA PHE A 88 0.81 -15.72 1.80
C PHE A 88 -0.70 -15.61 1.59
N SER A 89 -1.15 -14.95 0.52
CA SER A 89 -2.53 -14.47 0.38
C SER A 89 -3.56 -15.58 0.12
N ARG A 90 -3.12 -16.79 -0.29
CA ARG A 90 -4.04 -17.87 -0.65
C ARG A 90 -4.45 -18.74 0.53
N HIS A 91 -3.53 -19.15 1.39
CA HIS A 91 -3.77 -20.14 2.44
C HIS A 91 -3.57 -19.60 3.86
N LEU A 92 -2.56 -18.76 4.11
CA LEU A 92 -2.24 -18.24 5.45
C LEU A 92 -3.09 -17.01 5.80
N ARG A 93 -4.42 -17.20 5.97
CA ARG A 93 -5.40 -16.11 6.10
C ARG A 93 -6.42 -16.33 7.23
N ARG A 94 -6.04 -17.07 8.25
CA ARG A 94 -6.91 -17.36 9.38
C ARG A 94 -6.81 -16.30 10.47
N VAL A 95 -7.93 -16.05 11.16
CA VAL A 95 -7.94 -15.52 12.52
C VAL A 95 -7.71 -16.72 13.44
N LEU A 96 -6.58 -16.72 14.15
CA LEU A 96 -6.16 -17.84 14.99
C LEU A 96 -6.80 -17.78 16.37
N GLU A 97 -6.91 -16.56 16.91
CA GLU A 97 -7.45 -16.30 18.25
C GLU A 97 -7.97 -14.86 18.35
N VAL A 98 -9.02 -14.64 19.12
CA VAL A 98 -9.52 -13.30 19.48
C VAL A 98 -9.77 -13.26 20.99
N ASN A 99 -9.19 -12.27 21.65
CA ASN A 99 -9.50 -11.94 23.03
C ASN A 99 -10.22 -10.57 23.06
N ALA A 100 -11.53 -10.61 23.17
CA ALA A 100 -12.36 -9.40 23.13
C ALA A 100 -12.23 -8.56 24.41
N GLU A 101 -11.94 -9.16 25.56
CA GLU A 101 -11.79 -8.47 26.85
C GLU A 101 -10.50 -7.64 26.87
N GLU A 102 -9.39 -8.23 26.38
CA GLU A 102 -8.11 -7.55 26.28
C GLU A 102 -7.95 -6.74 24.96
N GLY A 103 -8.88 -6.87 24.02
CA GLY A 103 -8.91 -6.13 22.77
C GLY A 103 -7.76 -6.48 21.82
N TRP A 104 -7.58 -7.76 21.50
CA TRP A 104 -6.58 -8.18 20.52
C TRP A 104 -7.00 -9.41 19.69
N ALA A 105 -6.36 -9.59 18.55
CA ALA A 105 -6.46 -10.79 17.72
C ALA A 105 -5.07 -11.31 17.33
N ARG A 106 -4.92 -12.64 17.22
CA ARG A 106 -3.78 -13.32 16.59
C ARG A 106 -4.19 -13.79 15.22
N VAL A 107 -3.42 -13.44 14.22
CA VAL A 107 -3.78 -13.60 12.80
C VAL A 107 -2.61 -14.10 11.96
N GLU A 108 -2.92 -14.78 10.86
CA GLU A 108 -1.97 -15.12 9.82
C GLU A 108 -1.72 -13.93 8.86
N PRO A 109 -0.52 -13.81 8.25
CA PRO A 109 -0.12 -12.63 7.48
C PRO A 109 -0.91 -12.41 6.19
N GLY A 110 -1.48 -13.44 5.60
CA GLY A 110 -2.30 -13.38 4.39
C GLY A 110 -3.76 -12.98 4.63
N LEU A 111 -4.19 -12.81 5.90
CA LEU A 111 -5.55 -12.37 6.23
C LEU A 111 -5.78 -10.95 5.71
N VAL A 112 -6.89 -10.73 5.00
CA VAL A 112 -7.30 -9.42 4.50
C VAL A 112 -7.87 -8.59 5.64
N GLN A 113 -7.60 -7.30 5.65
CA GLN A 113 -8.05 -6.36 6.70
C GLN A 113 -9.57 -6.40 6.90
N ASP A 114 -10.35 -6.32 5.83
CA ASP A 114 -11.81 -6.35 5.93
C ASP A 114 -12.33 -7.72 6.38
N ASP A 115 -11.63 -8.82 6.09
CA ASP A 115 -11.97 -10.16 6.60
C ASP A 115 -11.81 -10.19 8.14
N LEU A 116 -10.73 -9.60 8.69
CA LEU A 116 -10.57 -9.43 10.14
C LEU A 116 -11.67 -8.55 10.73
N ASN A 117 -11.91 -7.37 10.14
CA ASN A 117 -12.93 -6.44 10.64
C ASN A 117 -14.35 -7.01 10.56
N HIS A 118 -14.63 -7.83 9.54
CA HIS A 118 -15.89 -8.57 9.45
C HIS A 118 -16.01 -9.61 10.59
N HIS A 119 -14.93 -10.35 10.87
CA HIS A 119 -14.88 -11.37 11.91
C HIS A 119 -15.10 -10.79 13.31
N VAL A 120 -14.47 -9.64 13.65
CA VAL A 120 -14.55 -9.04 14.99
C VAL A 120 -15.71 -8.05 15.18
N ARG A 121 -16.42 -7.69 14.10
CA ARG A 121 -17.56 -6.77 14.13
C ARG A 121 -18.66 -7.14 15.14
N PRO A 122 -19.06 -8.44 15.27
CA PRO A 122 -20.06 -8.82 16.27
C PRO A 122 -19.64 -8.56 17.72
N LEU A 123 -18.33 -8.41 17.97
CA LEU A 123 -17.74 -8.09 19.26
C LEU A 123 -17.66 -6.57 19.53
N GLY A 124 -18.16 -5.74 18.61
CA GLY A 124 -18.05 -4.28 18.69
C GLY A 124 -16.62 -3.74 18.50
N LEU A 125 -15.73 -4.53 17.91
CA LEU A 125 -14.31 -4.22 17.73
C LEU A 125 -13.95 -4.03 16.26
N LEU A 126 -12.78 -3.41 16.03
CA LEU A 126 -12.15 -3.29 14.71
C LEU A 126 -10.62 -3.20 14.86
N PHE A 127 -9.91 -3.53 13.79
CA PHE A 127 -8.50 -3.17 13.60
C PHE A 127 -8.44 -1.74 13.06
N GLY A 128 -7.88 -0.82 13.87
CA GLY A 128 -8.02 0.63 13.66
C GLY A 128 -7.42 1.18 12.37
N PRO A 129 -6.15 0.88 11.99
CA PRO A 129 -5.58 1.38 10.75
C PRO A 129 -6.43 0.98 9.53
N ASP A 130 -6.84 1.95 8.72
CA ASP A 130 -7.73 1.73 7.59
C ASP A 130 -7.08 2.13 6.26
N THR A 131 -6.79 1.17 5.41
CA THR A 131 -6.24 1.46 4.08
C THR A 131 -7.36 1.60 3.04
N SER A 132 -7.13 2.38 1.97
CA SER A 132 -8.07 2.44 0.83
C SER A 132 -8.22 1.08 0.11
N THR A 133 -7.30 0.17 0.37
CA THR A 133 -7.27 -1.19 -0.17
C THR A 133 -7.73 -2.25 0.83
N SER A 134 -8.40 -1.87 1.91
CA SER A 134 -8.77 -2.74 3.05
C SER A 134 -9.46 -4.05 2.65
N ASN A 135 -10.23 -4.05 1.55
CA ASN A 135 -10.91 -5.24 1.03
C ASN A 135 -10.00 -6.25 0.31
N ARG A 136 -8.68 -6.01 0.24
CA ARG A 136 -7.69 -6.86 -0.43
C ARG A 136 -6.25 -6.73 0.11
N ALA A 137 -5.95 -5.71 0.90
CA ALA A 137 -4.68 -5.58 1.61
C ALA A 137 -4.61 -6.61 2.72
N THR A 138 -3.48 -7.32 2.81
CA THR A 138 -3.25 -8.33 3.85
C THR A 138 -2.57 -7.73 5.07
N LEU A 139 -2.84 -8.29 6.27
CA LEU A 139 -2.25 -7.82 7.53
C LEU A 139 -0.72 -7.85 7.46
N GLY A 140 -0.12 -8.90 6.88
CA GLY A 140 1.33 -8.98 6.68
C GLY A 140 1.88 -7.87 5.77
N GLY A 141 1.11 -7.46 4.73
CA GLY A 141 1.47 -6.32 3.89
C GLY A 141 1.36 -4.99 4.65
N MET A 142 0.30 -4.81 5.45
CA MET A 142 0.13 -3.60 6.28
C MET A 142 1.23 -3.47 7.33
N LEU A 143 1.64 -4.60 7.94
CA LEU A 143 2.78 -4.65 8.86
C LEU A 143 4.10 -4.33 8.15
N GLY A 144 4.30 -4.88 6.95
CA GLY A 144 5.48 -4.63 6.14
C GLY A 144 5.65 -3.16 5.75
N ASN A 145 4.57 -2.45 5.48
CA ASN A 145 4.58 -1.03 5.09
C ASN A 145 4.41 -0.06 6.27
N ASN A 146 3.97 -0.53 7.43
CA ASN A 146 3.48 0.33 8.51
C ASN A 146 2.29 1.21 8.05
N SER A 147 1.30 0.59 7.40
CA SER A 147 0.20 1.27 6.72
C SER A 147 -0.66 2.13 7.66
N GLY A 148 -1.24 3.18 7.11
CA GLY A 148 -2.26 4.03 7.72
C GLY A 148 -3.44 4.23 6.79
N GLY A 149 -4.23 5.28 7.01
CA GLY A 149 -5.38 5.61 6.19
C GLY A 149 -6.12 6.87 6.66
N SER A 150 -7.36 7.01 6.23
CA SER A 150 -8.20 8.20 6.47
C SER A 150 -8.42 8.52 7.96
N HIS A 151 -8.53 7.47 8.79
CA HIS A 151 -8.79 7.62 10.23
C HIS A 151 -7.51 7.59 11.07
N SER A 152 -6.34 7.79 10.49
CA SER A 152 -5.10 7.75 11.25
C SER A 152 -4.95 8.89 12.25
N ILE A 153 -5.68 10.01 12.09
CA ILE A 153 -5.79 11.03 13.14
C ILE A 153 -6.38 10.45 14.44
N ALA A 154 -7.24 9.46 14.35
CA ALA A 154 -7.87 8.78 15.48
C ALA A 154 -7.15 7.50 15.90
N TYR A 155 -6.60 6.75 14.94
CA TYR A 155 -6.06 5.41 15.19
C TYR A 155 -4.55 5.29 15.04
N GLY A 156 -3.87 6.29 14.48
CA GLY A 156 -2.44 6.20 14.18
C GLY A 156 -2.12 5.27 13.01
N LEU A 157 -0.94 4.68 13.06
CA LEU A 157 -0.40 3.75 12.06
C LEU A 157 -0.41 2.30 12.58
N THR A 158 -0.15 1.35 11.69
CA THR A 158 -0.11 -0.10 12.02
C THR A 158 0.84 -0.41 13.18
N VAL A 159 1.99 0.27 13.29
CA VAL A 159 2.98 0.07 14.37
C VAL A 159 2.39 0.27 15.77
N GLU A 160 1.38 1.14 15.92
CA GLU A 160 0.73 1.42 17.20
C GLU A 160 -0.22 0.29 17.63
N HIS A 161 -0.62 -0.56 16.68
CA HIS A 161 -1.52 -1.69 16.87
C HIS A 161 -0.81 -3.06 16.94
N VAL A 162 0.52 -3.09 16.89
CA VAL A 162 1.28 -4.35 16.94
C VAL A 162 1.71 -4.63 18.36
N LEU A 163 1.30 -5.80 18.86
CA LEU A 163 1.67 -6.30 20.19
C LEU A 163 2.82 -7.30 20.10
N GLU A 164 2.73 -8.26 19.15
CA GLU A 164 3.68 -9.37 19.04
C GLU A 164 3.74 -9.87 17.59
N LEU A 165 4.91 -10.31 17.15
CA LEU A 165 5.14 -10.93 15.84
C LEU A 165 5.87 -12.26 16.00
N THR A 166 5.32 -13.33 15.46
CA THR A 166 6.04 -14.61 15.27
C THR A 166 6.68 -14.59 13.88
N CYS A 167 8.01 -14.72 13.83
CA CYS A 167 8.81 -14.53 12.63
C CYS A 167 9.81 -15.66 12.41
N LEU A 168 10.22 -15.84 11.15
CA LEU A 168 11.43 -16.54 10.77
C LEU A 168 12.54 -15.51 10.47
N LEU A 169 13.69 -15.71 11.08
CA LEU A 169 14.92 -14.98 10.76
C LEU A 169 15.54 -15.52 9.45
N ALA A 170 16.55 -14.82 8.95
CA ALA A 170 17.23 -15.19 7.70
C ALA A 170 17.92 -16.56 7.74
N ASP A 171 18.23 -17.09 8.92
CA ASP A 171 18.80 -18.41 9.12
C ASP A 171 17.76 -19.55 9.32
N GLY A 172 16.45 -19.20 9.31
CA GLY A 172 15.34 -20.11 9.56
C GLY A 172 14.95 -20.24 11.04
N THR A 173 15.64 -19.57 11.96
CA THR A 173 15.27 -19.55 13.38
C THR A 173 13.90 -18.91 13.58
N ARG A 174 12.98 -19.61 14.26
CA ARG A 174 11.68 -19.06 14.65
C ARG A 174 11.82 -18.27 15.94
N VAL A 175 11.39 -17.02 15.92
CA VAL A 175 11.43 -16.08 17.05
C VAL A 175 10.11 -15.40 17.27
N VAL A 176 9.88 -14.93 18.50
CA VAL A 176 8.74 -14.08 18.86
C VAL A 176 9.28 -12.72 19.30
N PHE A 177 8.94 -11.69 18.55
CA PHE A 177 9.21 -10.30 18.89
C PHE A 177 7.97 -9.65 19.50
N GLY A 178 8.14 -8.95 20.60
CA GLY A 178 7.10 -8.26 21.33
C GLY A 178 7.72 -7.31 22.34
N GLU A 179 6.94 -6.93 23.33
CA GLU A 179 7.39 -6.17 24.48
C GLU A 179 8.45 -6.96 25.25
N VAL A 180 9.51 -6.28 25.68
CA VAL A 180 10.62 -6.91 26.40
C VAL A 180 11.08 -6.03 27.57
N THR A 181 11.15 -6.64 28.76
CA THR A 181 11.73 -5.96 29.93
C THR A 181 13.23 -5.78 29.78
N PRO A 182 13.85 -4.81 30.50
CA PRO A 182 15.32 -4.64 30.46
C PRO A 182 16.09 -5.93 30.80
N GLU A 183 15.62 -6.73 31.76
CA GLU A 183 16.23 -7.97 32.18
C GLU A 183 16.14 -9.05 31.09
N ALA A 184 14.94 -9.19 30.47
CA ALA A 184 14.72 -10.11 29.37
C ALA A 184 15.53 -9.69 28.13
N PHE A 185 15.66 -8.38 27.84
CA PHE A 185 16.51 -7.86 26.77
C PHE A 185 17.98 -8.21 26.99
N ALA A 186 18.50 -7.96 28.21
CA ALA A 186 19.86 -8.31 28.57
C ALA A 186 20.13 -9.81 28.46
N ALA A 187 19.19 -10.66 28.91
CA ALA A 187 19.30 -12.10 28.78
C ALA A 187 19.37 -12.55 27.31
N ARG A 188 18.55 -11.94 26.42
CA ARG A 188 18.58 -12.24 24.98
C ARG A 188 19.86 -11.76 24.30
N CYS A 189 20.50 -10.68 24.76
CA CYS A 189 21.85 -10.31 24.31
C CYS A 189 22.88 -11.40 24.58
N GLY A 190 22.72 -12.22 25.61
CA GLY A 190 23.57 -13.37 25.97
C GLY A 190 23.37 -14.60 25.09
N LEU A 191 22.30 -14.67 24.28
CA LEU A 191 22.03 -15.80 23.41
C LEU A 191 23.09 -15.94 22.31
N GLY A 192 23.37 -17.19 21.90
CA GLY A 192 24.09 -17.50 20.67
C GLY A 192 23.23 -17.26 19.41
N GLY A 193 23.81 -17.53 18.24
CA GLY A 193 23.08 -17.50 16.97
C GLY A 193 22.65 -16.10 16.52
N LEU A 194 21.72 -16.08 15.56
CA LEU A 194 21.28 -14.84 14.91
C LEU A 194 20.40 -14.00 15.85
N GLU A 195 19.53 -14.61 16.66
CA GLU A 195 18.70 -13.89 17.62
C GLU A 195 19.55 -13.06 18.60
N GLY A 196 20.52 -13.67 19.26
CA GLY A 196 21.40 -12.96 20.20
C GLY A 196 22.22 -11.87 19.53
N ARG A 197 22.68 -12.09 18.29
CA ARG A 197 23.33 -11.05 17.46
C ARG A 197 22.41 -9.86 17.23
N ILE A 198 21.15 -10.07 16.88
CA ILE A 198 20.17 -9.00 16.67
C ILE A 198 20.02 -8.15 17.94
N TYR A 199 19.82 -8.77 19.10
CA TYR A 199 19.66 -8.04 20.36
C TYR A 199 20.91 -7.23 20.74
N ARG A 200 22.11 -7.78 20.57
CA ARG A 200 23.37 -7.05 20.80
C ARG A 200 23.53 -5.85 19.86
N GLU A 201 23.20 -6.04 18.59
CA GLU A 201 23.31 -4.96 17.62
C GLU A 201 22.26 -3.86 17.84
N VAL A 202 21.03 -4.20 18.19
CA VAL A 202 20.01 -3.24 18.61
C VAL A 202 20.46 -2.45 19.83
N ALA A 203 21.07 -3.10 20.83
CA ALA A 203 21.64 -2.40 21.98
C ALA A 203 22.74 -1.40 21.56
N ARG A 204 23.63 -1.83 20.66
CA ARG A 204 24.73 -1.00 20.13
C ARG A 204 24.20 0.21 19.33
N ILE A 205 23.25 -0.01 18.41
CA ILE A 205 22.61 1.04 17.61
C ILE A 205 21.92 2.04 18.53
N ARG A 206 21.15 1.55 19.51
CA ARG A 206 20.50 2.40 20.51
C ARG A 206 21.49 3.30 21.26
N ALA A 207 22.64 2.79 21.65
CA ALA A 207 23.66 3.56 22.36
C ALA A 207 24.39 4.54 21.42
N ALA A 208 24.79 4.10 20.22
CA ALA A 208 25.64 4.87 19.32
C ALA A 208 24.93 5.97 18.54
N TYR A 209 23.61 5.82 18.28
CA TYR A 209 22.87 6.70 17.38
C TYR A 209 21.70 7.45 18.05
N ALA A 210 21.56 7.39 19.39
CA ALA A 210 20.42 7.99 20.10
C ALA A 210 20.22 9.47 19.77
N ASP A 211 21.28 10.27 19.79
CA ASP A 211 21.21 11.72 19.55
C ASP A 211 20.89 12.02 18.08
N GLU A 212 21.49 11.28 17.17
CA GLU A 212 21.20 11.42 15.75
C GLU A 212 19.75 11.05 15.42
N ILE A 213 19.22 9.99 16.04
CA ILE A 213 17.81 9.58 15.89
C ILE A 213 16.89 10.72 16.37
N ARG A 214 17.15 11.32 17.54
CA ARG A 214 16.35 12.45 18.05
C ARG A 214 16.43 13.69 17.15
N ALA A 215 17.58 13.94 16.57
CA ALA A 215 17.83 15.13 15.76
C ALA A 215 17.28 15.03 14.33
N ARG A 216 17.33 13.83 13.71
CA ARG A 216 17.10 13.67 12.28
C ARG A 216 15.75 13.08 11.91
N TYR A 217 15.10 12.31 12.80
CA TYR A 217 13.76 11.83 12.48
C TYR A 217 12.78 13.00 12.39
N PRO A 218 11.89 13.04 11.37
CA PRO A 218 10.87 14.05 11.26
C PRO A 218 10.07 14.19 12.55
N ARG A 219 9.73 15.41 12.92
CA ARG A 219 8.93 15.67 14.13
C ARG A 219 7.48 15.28 13.95
N HIS A 220 6.99 15.30 12.71
CA HIS A 220 5.66 14.84 12.41
C HIS A 220 5.57 13.31 12.55
N TRP A 221 4.58 12.85 13.32
CA TRP A 221 4.45 11.45 13.71
C TRP A 221 4.09 10.53 12.51
N ARG A 222 3.37 11.05 11.50
CA ARG A 222 2.92 10.28 10.35
C ARG A 222 4.07 10.08 9.36
N ARG A 223 4.88 9.08 9.62
CA ARG A 223 6.05 8.72 8.83
C ARG A 223 6.31 7.22 8.89
N VAL A 224 6.70 6.67 7.76
CA VAL A 224 7.06 5.25 7.63
C VAL A 224 8.38 5.05 6.88
N ALA A 225 9.06 6.16 6.50
CA ALA A 225 10.32 6.12 5.78
C ALA A 225 11.45 5.51 6.64
N GLY A 226 12.22 4.61 6.07
CA GLY A 226 13.34 3.91 6.72
C GLY A 226 12.90 2.91 7.79
N TYR A 227 13.86 2.40 8.57
CA TYR A 227 13.54 1.53 9.70
C TYR A 227 13.10 2.32 10.93
N ASN A 228 12.26 1.75 11.78
CA ASN A 228 11.70 2.39 12.97
C ASN A 228 12.70 2.52 14.14
N LEU A 229 13.91 3.04 13.91
CA LEU A 229 14.91 3.23 14.98
C LEU A 229 14.44 4.21 16.07
N SER A 230 13.49 5.09 15.77
CA SER A 230 12.86 5.95 16.76
C SER A 230 12.15 5.18 17.88
N GLU A 231 11.72 3.93 17.64
CA GLU A 231 11.15 3.06 18.66
C GLU A 231 12.17 2.62 19.73
N LEU A 232 13.45 2.71 19.41
CA LEU A 232 14.55 2.33 20.32
C LEU A 232 14.94 3.43 21.31
N VAL A 233 14.60 4.70 21.02
CA VAL A 233 15.19 5.86 21.71
C VAL A 233 14.14 6.71 22.41
N ASP A 234 14.43 7.11 23.65
CA ASP A 234 13.60 8.05 24.41
C ASP A 234 13.67 9.46 23.86
N GLY A 235 12.54 10.17 23.89
CA GLY A 235 12.43 11.52 23.40
C GLY A 235 12.42 11.65 21.88
N ALA A 236 12.51 10.54 21.14
CA ALA A 236 12.19 10.54 19.71
C ALA A 236 10.67 10.58 19.51
N VAL A 237 10.22 11.23 18.43
CA VAL A 237 8.79 11.30 18.09
C VAL A 237 8.30 9.89 17.74
N ARG A 238 7.20 9.48 18.36
CA ARG A 238 6.56 8.17 18.15
C ARG A 238 5.06 8.35 18.08
N GLY A 239 4.42 7.57 17.23
CA GLY A 239 2.97 7.46 17.15
C GLY A 239 2.23 8.77 16.93
N SER A 240 0.93 8.66 16.81
CA SER A 240 0.02 9.75 16.45
C SER A 240 -0.22 10.78 17.55
N GLY A 241 0.18 10.52 18.79
CA GLY A 241 -0.31 11.29 19.93
C GLY A 241 -1.82 11.19 20.14
N ALA A 242 -2.50 10.28 19.39
CA ALA A 242 -3.88 9.95 19.68
C ALA A 242 -3.99 9.60 21.17
N PRO A 243 -5.08 9.99 21.86
CA PRO A 243 -5.20 9.86 23.30
C PRO A 243 -5.23 8.39 23.75
N ALA A 244 -4.11 7.73 23.59
CA ALA A 244 -3.80 6.57 24.41
C ALA A 244 -3.33 7.17 25.75
N ALA A 245 -3.97 6.80 26.81
CA ALA A 245 -3.62 7.18 28.18
C ALA A 245 -2.19 6.71 28.53
N ALA A 246 -1.18 7.33 27.96
CA ALA A 246 0.21 6.96 28.15
C ALA A 246 1.08 8.21 28.40
N THR A 247 0.96 8.74 29.61
CA THR A 247 2.01 9.58 30.25
C THR A 247 3.23 8.74 30.64
N ALA A 248 3.21 7.41 30.54
CA ALA A 248 4.34 6.52 30.78
C ALA A 248 4.90 6.03 29.44
N ARG A 249 6.24 6.02 29.32
CA ARG A 249 6.97 5.43 28.21
C ARG A 249 6.52 3.98 27.99
N PRO A 250 6.06 3.60 26.80
CA PRO A 250 5.84 2.19 26.52
C PRO A 250 7.19 1.45 26.60
N PRO A 251 7.21 0.24 27.19
CA PRO A 251 8.40 -0.60 27.22
C PRO A 251 8.89 -0.88 25.78
N LEU A 252 10.18 -1.23 25.68
CA LEU A 252 10.76 -1.57 24.38
C LEU A 252 10.00 -2.74 23.76
N ASN A 253 9.50 -2.55 22.55
CA ASN A 253 8.81 -3.59 21.81
C ASN A 253 9.55 -3.87 20.50
N MET A 254 10.18 -5.06 20.40
CA MET A 254 10.96 -5.47 19.23
C MET A 254 10.07 -5.68 17.98
N ALA A 255 8.78 -5.99 18.16
CA ALA A 255 7.87 -6.10 17.01
C ALA A 255 7.71 -4.75 16.30
N ARG A 256 7.68 -3.64 17.03
CA ARG A 256 7.57 -2.29 16.46
C ARG A 256 8.79 -1.89 15.61
N LEU A 257 9.98 -2.42 15.94
CA LEU A 257 11.17 -2.23 15.11
C LEU A 257 11.06 -2.92 13.77
N VAL A 258 10.38 -4.08 13.74
CA VAL A 258 10.20 -4.90 12.51
C VAL A 258 9.09 -4.34 11.61
N VAL A 259 8.06 -3.71 12.17
CA VAL A 259 7.00 -3.06 11.37
C VAL A 259 7.59 -1.98 10.47
N GLY A 260 7.16 -1.93 9.21
CA GLY A 260 7.69 -1.01 8.19
C GLY A 260 8.99 -1.50 7.53
N SER A 261 9.42 -2.73 7.81
CA SER A 261 10.66 -3.26 7.23
C SER A 261 10.52 -3.85 5.82
N GLU A 262 9.34 -3.87 5.24
CA GLU A 262 9.09 -4.30 3.85
C GLU A 262 9.61 -5.71 3.51
N GLY A 263 9.60 -6.61 4.51
CA GLY A 263 10.14 -7.97 4.36
C GLY A 263 11.66 -8.04 4.25
N THR A 264 12.38 -6.97 4.58
CA THR A 264 13.86 -6.93 4.52
C THR A 264 14.53 -7.49 5.78
N LEU A 265 13.82 -7.61 6.89
CA LEU A 265 14.36 -8.08 8.17
C LEU A 265 13.94 -9.50 8.52
N VAL A 266 12.66 -9.85 8.31
CA VAL A 266 12.09 -11.14 8.71
C VAL A 266 11.07 -11.65 7.70
N THR A 267 10.72 -12.94 7.80
CA THR A 267 9.51 -13.52 7.20
C THR A 267 8.47 -13.72 8.30
N LEU A 268 7.31 -13.06 8.17
CA LEU A 268 6.24 -13.08 9.18
C LEU A 268 5.43 -14.37 9.07
N LEU A 269 5.16 -15.01 10.21
CA LEU A 269 4.29 -16.20 10.33
C LEU A 269 2.95 -15.87 10.99
N GLU A 270 2.96 -15.09 12.08
CA GLU A 270 1.78 -14.68 12.82
C GLU A 270 1.96 -13.26 13.38
N ALA A 271 0.86 -12.55 13.57
CA ALA A 271 0.84 -11.27 14.25
C ALA A 271 -0.24 -11.25 15.34
N LYS A 272 0.10 -10.75 16.53
CA LYS A 272 -0.86 -10.35 17.56
C LYS A 272 -1.08 -8.84 17.43
N VAL A 273 -2.31 -8.47 17.06
CA VAL A 273 -2.66 -7.07 16.78
C VAL A 273 -3.72 -6.58 17.77
N ARG A 274 -3.61 -5.31 18.15
CA ARG A 274 -4.58 -4.62 18.99
C ARG A 274 -5.85 -4.34 18.19
N LEU A 275 -6.98 -4.60 18.80
CA LEU A 275 -8.30 -4.19 18.36
C LEU A 275 -8.76 -2.99 19.19
N VAL A 276 -9.57 -2.13 18.59
CA VAL A 276 -10.14 -0.96 19.26
C VAL A 276 -11.67 -0.99 19.17
N PRO A 277 -12.39 -0.33 20.10
CA PRO A 277 -13.83 -0.20 20.00
C PRO A 277 -14.26 0.46 18.71
N ARG A 278 -15.28 -0.09 18.07
CA ARG A 278 -15.91 0.52 16.90
C ARG A 278 -16.78 1.70 17.36
N PRO A 279 -16.74 2.87 16.69
CA PRO A 279 -17.65 3.97 16.97
C PRO A 279 -19.11 3.54 16.88
N ALA A 280 -19.91 3.90 17.89
CA ALA A 280 -21.33 3.56 17.90
C ALA A 280 -22.10 4.33 16.82
N ARG A 281 -21.73 5.58 16.58
CA ARG A 281 -22.33 6.49 15.60
C ARG A 281 -21.24 7.31 14.89
N THR A 282 -21.50 7.61 13.63
CA THR A 282 -20.72 8.58 12.84
C THR A 282 -21.65 9.55 12.12
N ALA A 283 -21.12 10.70 11.72
CA ALA A 283 -21.77 11.67 10.87
C ALA A 283 -20.72 12.26 9.90
N LEU A 284 -21.15 12.56 8.68
CA LEU A 284 -20.30 13.27 7.72
C LEU A 284 -20.85 14.66 7.48
N ASP A 285 -19.93 15.62 7.28
CA ASP A 285 -20.20 16.92 6.71
C ASP A 285 -19.27 17.12 5.50
N VAL A 286 -19.86 17.27 4.30
CA VAL A 286 -19.13 17.45 3.05
C VAL A 286 -19.18 18.91 2.65
N ILE A 287 -18.07 19.62 2.85
CA ILE A 287 -17.95 21.06 2.58
C ILE A 287 -17.41 21.26 1.16
N HIS A 288 -18.06 22.16 0.40
CA HIS A 288 -17.75 22.43 -1.01
C HIS A 288 -17.04 23.77 -1.17
N PHE A 289 -15.95 23.78 -1.96
CA PHE A 289 -15.10 24.97 -2.16
C PHE A 289 -15.00 25.34 -3.65
N ARG A 290 -14.99 26.65 -3.94
CA ARG A 290 -14.75 27.16 -5.29
C ARG A 290 -13.27 27.23 -5.64
N ASP A 291 -12.40 27.17 -4.63
CA ASP A 291 -10.95 27.16 -4.74
C ASP A 291 -10.36 26.12 -3.79
N MET A 292 -9.39 25.35 -4.27
CA MET A 292 -8.68 24.36 -3.44
C MET A 292 -7.84 25.04 -2.35
N GLN A 293 -7.31 26.23 -2.60
CA GLN A 293 -6.53 26.98 -1.59
C GLN A 293 -7.40 27.32 -0.36
N GLU A 294 -8.62 27.76 -0.59
CA GLU A 294 -9.60 27.99 0.48
C GLU A 294 -9.86 26.73 1.32
N ALA A 295 -9.98 25.56 0.65
CA ALA A 295 -10.15 24.28 1.35
C ALA A 295 -8.96 23.94 2.25
N LEU A 296 -7.73 24.17 1.78
CA LEU A 296 -6.51 23.93 2.54
C LEU A 296 -6.39 24.89 3.73
N GLU A 297 -6.66 26.17 3.54
CA GLU A 297 -6.64 27.20 4.60
C GLU A 297 -7.70 26.92 5.68
N SER A 298 -8.88 26.46 5.29
CA SER A 298 -9.97 26.12 6.21
C SER A 298 -9.68 24.86 7.04
N SER A 299 -8.76 24.00 6.58
CA SER A 299 -8.49 22.71 7.21
C SER A 299 -8.08 22.85 8.69
N GLN A 300 -7.34 23.88 9.06
CA GLN A 300 -6.94 24.10 10.47
C GLN A 300 -8.13 24.42 11.37
N ALA A 301 -9.04 25.30 10.90
CA ALA A 301 -10.26 25.60 11.61
C ALA A 301 -11.15 24.35 11.80
N ILE A 302 -11.21 23.49 10.79
CA ILE A 302 -11.91 22.20 10.87
C ILE A 302 -11.24 21.27 11.87
N LEU A 303 -9.92 21.14 11.85
CA LEU A 303 -9.18 20.25 12.76
C LEU A 303 -9.35 20.63 14.25
N GLU A 304 -9.49 21.89 14.56
CA GLU A 304 -9.76 22.37 15.93
C GLU A 304 -11.14 21.93 16.47
N THR A 305 -12.06 21.46 15.62
CA THR A 305 -13.35 20.91 16.05
C THR A 305 -13.27 19.45 16.50
N GLY A 306 -12.10 18.81 16.41
CA GLY A 306 -11.86 17.42 16.80
C GLY A 306 -12.51 16.38 15.88
N PRO A 307 -12.33 16.46 14.56
CA PRO A 307 -12.90 15.50 13.62
C PRO A 307 -12.23 14.13 13.75
N TYR A 308 -12.92 13.10 13.32
CA TYR A 308 -12.47 11.73 13.22
C TYR A 308 -11.69 11.45 11.92
N ALA A 309 -12.02 12.17 10.85
CA ALA A 309 -11.29 12.23 9.59
C ALA A 309 -11.55 13.56 8.87
N VAL A 310 -10.59 14.05 8.08
CA VAL A 310 -10.78 15.15 7.11
C VAL A 310 -10.10 14.77 5.81
N GLU A 311 -10.90 14.53 4.76
CA GLU A 311 -10.45 14.02 3.48
C GLU A 311 -10.69 15.04 2.36
N LEU A 312 -9.64 15.39 1.63
CA LEU A 312 -9.72 16.25 0.46
C LEU A 312 -9.96 15.44 -0.81
N THR A 313 -10.83 15.93 -1.69
CA THR A 313 -11.00 15.41 -3.06
C THR A 313 -11.11 16.59 -4.01
N ASP A 314 -10.28 16.62 -5.05
CA ASP A 314 -10.23 17.69 -6.05
C ASP A 314 -11.25 17.50 -7.20
N LYS A 315 -11.38 18.55 -8.01
CA LYS A 315 -12.24 18.56 -9.19
C LYS A 315 -11.89 17.46 -10.20
N VAL A 316 -10.62 17.11 -10.36
CA VAL A 316 -10.20 16.08 -11.33
C VAL A 316 -10.87 14.75 -11.00
N ILE A 317 -10.86 14.35 -9.73
CA ILE A 317 -11.50 13.11 -9.28
C ILE A 317 -13.02 13.21 -9.38
N LEU A 318 -13.61 14.35 -9.02
CA LEU A 318 -15.06 14.57 -9.15
C LEU A 318 -15.52 14.45 -10.59
N ASP A 319 -14.78 15.01 -11.54
CA ASP A 319 -15.09 14.94 -12.98
C ASP A 319 -14.95 13.51 -13.51
N LEU A 320 -13.89 12.77 -13.10
CA LEU A 320 -13.75 11.36 -13.43
C LEU A 320 -14.88 10.50 -12.85
N ALA A 321 -15.35 10.83 -11.65
CA ALA A 321 -16.47 10.15 -11.01
C ALA A 321 -17.79 10.39 -11.78
N ARG A 322 -18.05 11.62 -12.26
CA ARG A 322 -19.19 11.94 -13.13
C ARG A 322 -19.17 11.11 -14.42
N GLY A 323 -17.99 10.84 -14.96
CA GLY A 323 -17.82 10.01 -16.16
C GLY A 323 -17.94 8.49 -15.94
N ASN A 324 -18.04 8.02 -14.70
CA ASN A 324 -18.16 6.61 -14.35
C ASN A 324 -19.58 6.29 -13.87
N ILE A 325 -20.27 5.34 -14.52
CA ILE A 325 -21.70 5.04 -14.28
C ILE A 325 -21.97 4.71 -12.80
N GLU A 326 -21.13 3.88 -12.18
CA GLU A 326 -21.31 3.49 -10.77
C GLU A 326 -21.06 4.66 -9.82
N GLN A 327 -20.03 5.45 -10.07
CA GLN A 327 -19.64 6.54 -9.18
C GLN A 327 -20.54 7.77 -9.37
N ALA A 328 -21.01 8.05 -10.58
CA ALA A 328 -21.96 9.12 -10.86
C ALA A 328 -23.27 8.96 -10.04
N ALA A 329 -23.75 7.73 -9.88
CA ALA A 329 -24.93 7.43 -9.06
C ALA A 329 -24.73 7.74 -7.56
N ARG A 330 -23.48 7.90 -7.10
CA ARG A 330 -23.13 8.20 -5.69
C ARG A 330 -22.96 9.71 -5.42
N MET A 331 -22.98 10.55 -6.44
CA MET A 331 -22.63 11.97 -6.34
C MET A 331 -23.78 12.89 -5.90
N GLY A 332 -24.89 12.35 -5.44
CA GLY A 332 -26.05 13.14 -5.02
C GLY A 332 -25.77 14.16 -3.90
N PHE A 333 -24.69 13.99 -3.16
CA PHE A 333 -24.23 14.92 -2.13
C PHE A 333 -23.39 16.10 -2.66
N VAL A 334 -22.97 16.08 -3.94
CA VAL A 334 -22.13 17.14 -4.52
C VAL A 334 -23.00 18.28 -5.04
N GLU A 335 -22.87 19.45 -4.42
CA GLU A 335 -23.60 20.65 -4.80
C GLU A 335 -22.80 21.52 -5.76
N GLY A 336 -23.38 21.84 -6.92
CA GLY A 336 -22.76 22.69 -7.94
C GLY A 336 -21.54 22.04 -8.60
N ASP A 337 -20.50 22.84 -8.83
CA ASP A 337 -19.24 22.42 -9.47
C ASP A 337 -18.02 22.84 -8.62
N PRO A 338 -17.76 22.15 -7.51
CA PRO A 338 -16.67 22.51 -6.61
C PRO A 338 -15.29 22.24 -7.23
N ALA A 339 -14.33 23.13 -6.94
CA ALA A 339 -12.91 22.90 -7.25
C ALA A 339 -12.31 21.85 -6.28
N ALA A 340 -12.84 21.78 -5.07
CA ALA A 340 -12.51 20.76 -4.08
C ALA A 340 -13.65 20.56 -3.10
N ILE A 341 -13.69 19.39 -2.48
CA ILE A 341 -14.54 19.10 -1.31
C ILE A 341 -13.66 18.63 -0.16
N LEU A 342 -14.08 18.94 1.08
CA LEU A 342 -13.58 18.32 2.30
C LEU A 342 -14.67 17.45 2.90
N ILE A 343 -14.40 16.16 3.04
CA ILE A 343 -15.26 15.21 3.75
C ILE A 343 -14.77 15.18 5.20
N VAL A 344 -15.60 15.70 6.11
CA VAL A 344 -15.31 15.77 7.54
C VAL A 344 -16.16 14.74 8.26
N GLU A 345 -15.52 13.82 8.99
CA GLU A 345 -16.23 12.81 9.77
C GLU A 345 -16.11 13.09 11.26
N TYR A 346 -17.22 12.88 11.97
CA TYR A 346 -17.27 12.84 13.42
C TYR A 346 -17.75 11.47 13.91
N ALA A 347 -17.19 11.02 15.03
CA ALA A 347 -17.57 9.79 15.72
C ALA A 347 -18.06 10.12 17.14
N GLY A 348 -18.98 9.30 17.65
CA GLY A 348 -19.53 9.48 18.99
C GLY A 348 -20.28 8.25 19.50
N GLY A 349 -20.73 8.34 20.76
CA GLY A 349 -21.51 7.30 21.41
C GLY A 349 -23.01 7.35 21.12
N SER A 350 -23.51 8.47 20.58
CA SER A 350 -24.94 8.68 20.28
C SER A 350 -25.17 9.60 19.08
N ASP A 351 -26.38 9.52 18.50
CA ASP A 351 -26.80 10.41 17.42
C ASP A 351 -26.80 11.88 17.86
N ALA A 352 -27.17 12.17 19.10
CA ALA A 352 -27.15 13.54 19.65
C ALA A 352 -25.73 14.10 19.73
N GLU A 353 -24.75 13.29 20.13
CA GLU A 353 -23.34 13.71 20.21
C GLU A 353 -22.77 14.04 18.83
N VAL A 354 -22.97 13.17 17.82
CA VAL A 354 -22.42 13.43 16.49
C VAL A 354 -23.12 14.60 15.80
N ARG A 355 -24.44 14.80 16.03
CA ARG A 355 -25.16 15.99 15.56
C ARG A 355 -24.60 17.28 16.15
N ALA A 356 -24.37 17.31 17.46
CA ALA A 356 -23.82 18.49 18.12
C ALA A 356 -22.43 18.86 17.58
N LYS A 357 -21.59 17.85 17.25
CA LYS A 357 -20.28 18.08 16.62
C LYS A 357 -20.41 18.69 15.22
N VAL A 358 -21.33 18.17 14.39
CA VAL A 358 -21.60 18.72 13.05
C VAL A 358 -22.18 20.15 13.15
N GLU A 359 -23.13 20.39 14.04
CA GLU A 359 -23.70 21.72 14.26
C GLU A 359 -22.65 22.74 14.71
N ALA A 360 -21.69 22.33 15.56
CA ALA A 360 -20.57 23.16 15.96
C ALA A 360 -19.65 23.52 14.79
N LEU A 361 -19.38 22.57 13.88
CA LEU A 361 -18.63 22.83 12.65
C LEU A 361 -19.39 23.80 11.75
N GLU A 362 -20.68 23.58 11.52
CA GLU A 362 -21.52 24.44 10.67
C GLU A 362 -21.64 25.87 11.22
N ALA A 363 -21.80 26.02 12.55
CA ALA A 363 -21.77 27.32 13.19
C ALA A 363 -20.42 28.02 13.01
N ARG A 364 -19.32 27.29 13.06
CA ARG A 364 -17.98 27.82 12.80
C ARG A 364 -17.83 28.22 11.34
N ARG A 365 -18.22 27.34 10.41
CA ARG A 365 -18.22 27.60 8.97
C ARG A 365 -18.95 28.90 8.61
N ALA A 366 -20.15 29.07 9.15
CA ALA A 366 -20.96 30.27 8.94
C ALA A 366 -20.30 31.53 9.51
N ARG A 367 -19.65 31.44 10.70
CA ARG A 367 -18.96 32.57 11.35
C ARG A 367 -17.70 32.97 10.59
N GLU A 368 -16.90 32.02 10.17
CA GLU A 368 -15.60 32.21 9.51
C GLU A 368 -15.74 32.28 7.98
N ARG A 369 -16.92 31.97 7.43
CA ARG A 369 -17.33 32.12 6.03
C ARG A 369 -16.46 31.31 5.05
N PHE A 370 -16.20 30.06 5.35
CA PHE A 370 -15.52 29.16 4.42
C PHE A 370 -16.48 28.14 3.79
N GLY A 371 -16.16 27.75 2.54
CA GLY A 371 -16.99 26.86 1.74
C GLY A 371 -18.32 27.49 1.32
N TYR A 372 -18.73 27.28 0.09
CA TYR A 372 -19.96 27.87 -0.43
C TYR A 372 -21.23 27.05 -0.16
N ALA A 373 -21.06 25.76 0.16
CA ALA A 373 -22.12 24.83 0.51
C ALA A 373 -21.59 23.73 1.42
N SER A 374 -22.48 23.03 2.11
CA SER A 374 -22.18 21.81 2.84
C SER A 374 -23.33 20.82 2.74
N HIS A 375 -23.02 19.54 2.82
CA HIS A 375 -23.98 18.46 2.82
C HIS A 375 -23.75 17.55 4.03
N VAL A 376 -24.74 17.49 4.93
CA VAL A 376 -24.66 16.69 6.16
C VAL A 376 -25.31 15.34 5.95
N ALA A 377 -24.53 14.25 6.06
CA ALA A 377 -24.99 12.88 5.96
C ALA A 377 -25.01 12.20 7.34
N LEU A 378 -26.19 11.92 7.85
CA LEU A 378 -26.43 11.21 9.11
C LEU A 378 -26.83 9.76 8.87
N ASP A 379 -27.41 9.44 7.71
CA ASP A 379 -27.78 8.08 7.34
C ASP A 379 -26.54 7.22 7.05
N PRO A 380 -26.39 6.04 7.69
CA PRO A 380 -25.24 5.19 7.47
C PRO A 380 -25.05 4.68 6.03
N ALA A 381 -26.15 4.52 5.27
CA ALA A 381 -26.07 4.07 3.88
C ALA A 381 -25.52 5.19 2.98
N GLU A 382 -25.93 6.43 3.24
CA GLU A 382 -25.40 7.61 2.56
C GLU A 382 -23.92 7.83 2.88
N GLN A 383 -23.53 7.75 4.15
CA GLN A 383 -22.13 7.84 4.57
C GLN A 383 -21.26 6.77 3.85
N GLN A 384 -21.76 5.54 3.80
CA GLN A 384 -21.07 4.46 3.08
C GLN A 384 -20.92 4.76 1.58
N SER A 385 -21.93 5.39 0.96
CA SER A 385 -21.90 5.80 -0.44
C SER A 385 -20.82 6.85 -0.69
N ILE A 386 -20.73 7.87 0.17
CA ILE A 386 -19.70 8.94 0.11
C ILE A 386 -18.30 8.31 0.27
N TRP A 387 -18.10 7.45 1.27
CA TRP A 387 -16.83 6.76 1.48
C TRP A 387 -16.44 5.83 0.32
N LYS A 388 -17.40 5.16 -0.33
CA LYS A 388 -17.15 4.34 -1.53
C LYS A 388 -16.63 5.18 -2.69
N LEU A 389 -17.21 6.36 -2.92
CA LEU A 389 -16.71 7.31 -3.92
C LEU A 389 -15.29 7.76 -3.58
N ARG A 390 -15.03 8.16 -2.32
CA ARG A 390 -13.69 8.58 -1.87
C ARG A 390 -12.65 7.48 -2.08
N LYS A 391 -12.95 6.23 -1.72
CA LYS A 391 -12.06 5.07 -1.91
C LYS A 391 -11.82 4.73 -3.39
N ALA A 392 -12.76 5.04 -4.28
CA ALA A 392 -12.63 4.83 -5.73
C ALA A 392 -11.64 5.82 -6.39
N GLY A 393 -11.32 6.94 -5.76
CA GLY A 393 -10.50 8.03 -6.33
C GLY A 393 -9.20 7.58 -6.97
N LEU A 394 -8.41 6.75 -6.28
CA LEU A 394 -7.17 6.17 -6.84
C LEU A 394 -7.43 5.40 -8.15
N GLY A 395 -8.45 4.55 -8.13
CA GLY A 395 -8.77 3.72 -9.29
C GLY A 395 -9.27 4.54 -10.48
N LEU A 396 -10.07 5.58 -10.23
CA LEU A 396 -10.55 6.52 -11.25
C LEU A 396 -9.38 7.23 -11.92
N LEU A 397 -8.46 7.78 -11.15
CA LEU A 397 -7.26 8.43 -11.66
C LEU A 397 -6.41 7.48 -12.52
N LEU A 398 -6.11 6.28 -12.01
CA LEU A 398 -5.34 5.29 -12.74
C LEU A 398 -6.08 4.73 -13.97
N GLY A 399 -7.39 4.94 -14.08
CA GLY A 399 -8.24 4.62 -15.22
C GLY A 399 -8.18 5.62 -16.38
N MET A 400 -7.39 6.69 -16.29
CA MET A 400 -7.18 7.65 -17.39
C MET A 400 -6.67 6.95 -18.65
N LYS A 401 -7.25 7.29 -19.81
CA LYS A 401 -6.84 6.73 -21.12
C LYS A 401 -5.55 7.39 -21.61
N GLY A 402 -4.86 6.73 -22.55
CA GLY A 402 -3.60 7.19 -23.13
C GLY A 402 -2.38 6.77 -22.31
N ASP A 403 -1.19 7.21 -22.74
CA ASP A 403 0.10 6.82 -22.14
C ASP A 403 0.51 7.71 -20.97
N LYS A 404 0.02 8.94 -20.89
CA LYS A 404 0.17 9.79 -19.71
C LYS A 404 -0.68 9.25 -18.57
N LYS A 405 -0.05 8.88 -17.47
CA LYS A 405 -0.69 8.27 -16.29
C LYS A 405 -0.30 9.04 -15.03
N PRO A 406 -1.19 9.10 -14.02
CA PRO A 406 -0.83 9.62 -12.69
C PRO A 406 0.08 8.62 -11.97
N ILE A 407 1.35 8.97 -11.84
CA ILE A 407 2.41 8.09 -11.32
C ILE A 407 2.62 8.30 -9.82
N ALA A 408 2.74 7.18 -9.08
CA ALA A 408 2.86 7.16 -7.63
C ALA A 408 4.33 7.13 -7.17
N PHE A 409 5.06 8.24 -7.24
CA PHE A 409 6.45 8.30 -6.75
C PHE A 409 6.68 9.39 -5.68
N VAL A 410 5.94 10.49 -5.71
CA VAL A 410 6.01 11.60 -4.73
C VAL A 410 4.71 11.80 -3.93
N GLU A 411 3.71 10.97 -4.16
CA GLU A 411 2.32 11.19 -3.72
C GLU A 411 2.06 10.93 -2.22
N ASP A 412 2.97 10.26 -1.52
CA ASP A 412 2.84 9.90 -0.10
C ASP A 412 3.68 10.80 0.82
N THR A 413 4.06 11.97 0.28
CA THR A 413 4.75 13.00 1.08
C THR A 413 3.80 13.59 2.11
N CYS A 414 4.33 13.88 3.29
CA CYS A 414 3.54 14.38 4.40
C CYS A 414 4.28 15.50 5.13
N VAL A 415 3.55 16.56 5.40
CA VAL A 415 3.99 17.70 6.22
C VAL A 415 2.99 17.92 7.35
N GLU A 416 3.30 18.73 8.36
CA GLU A 416 2.28 19.08 9.35
C GLU A 416 1.08 19.75 8.66
N PRO A 417 -0.17 19.44 9.04
CA PRO A 417 -1.37 19.95 8.36
C PRO A 417 -1.41 21.46 8.18
N ARG A 418 -0.89 22.21 9.15
CA ARG A 418 -0.82 23.68 9.09
C ARG A 418 0.03 24.23 7.93
N HIS A 419 0.90 23.40 7.37
CA HIS A 419 1.77 23.79 6.25
C HIS A 419 1.15 23.49 4.87
N LEU A 420 0.03 22.76 4.80
CA LEU A 420 -0.60 22.43 3.52
C LEU A 420 -0.93 23.66 2.66
N PRO A 421 -1.43 24.80 3.22
CA PRO A 421 -1.74 25.97 2.42
C PRO A 421 -0.52 26.61 1.72
N GLU A 422 0.70 26.42 2.24
CA GLU A 422 1.93 26.89 1.62
C GLU A 422 2.61 25.79 0.79
N PHE A 423 2.59 24.55 1.28
CA PHE A 423 3.25 23.41 0.65
C PHE A 423 2.64 23.07 -0.71
N VAL A 424 1.29 23.00 -0.80
CA VAL A 424 0.61 22.55 -2.02
C VAL A 424 0.79 23.52 -3.21
N PRO A 425 0.70 24.86 -3.06
CA PRO A 425 1.04 25.78 -4.14
C PRO A 425 2.46 25.62 -4.66
N ARG A 426 3.46 25.52 -3.77
CA ARG A 426 4.87 25.30 -4.16
C ARG A 426 5.08 23.94 -4.85
N PHE A 427 4.39 22.90 -4.39
CA PHE A 427 4.38 21.61 -5.08
C PHE A 427 3.84 21.77 -6.50
N ARG A 428 2.73 22.48 -6.69
CA ARG A 428 2.13 22.74 -8.00
C ARG A 428 3.06 23.55 -8.93
N GLU A 429 3.80 24.51 -8.40
CA GLU A 429 4.82 25.27 -9.15
C GLU A 429 5.93 24.36 -9.66
N ILE A 430 6.42 23.42 -8.84
CA ILE A 430 7.41 22.43 -9.28
C ILE A 430 6.84 21.57 -10.41
N LEU A 431 5.60 21.09 -10.32
CA LEU A 431 4.98 20.34 -11.40
C LEU A 431 4.90 21.17 -12.69
N ALA A 432 4.45 22.42 -12.59
CA ALA A 432 4.33 23.32 -13.74
C ALA A 432 5.69 23.61 -14.41
N LYS A 433 6.75 23.79 -13.61
CA LYS A 433 8.14 23.95 -14.10
C LYS A 433 8.59 22.77 -14.98
N HIS A 434 8.09 21.58 -14.69
CA HIS A 434 8.40 20.35 -15.43
C HIS A 434 7.33 19.96 -16.44
N ASP A 435 6.43 20.86 -16.84
CA ASP A 435 5.29 20.61 -17.75
C ASP A 435 4.43 19.40 -17.33
N ALA A 436 4.24 19.23 -16.03
CA ALA A 436 3.39 18.21 -15.44
C ALA A 436 2.20 18.84 -14.74
N VAL A 437 1.09 18.12 -14.69
CA VAL A 437 -0.09 18.45 -13.88
C VAL A 437 -0.30 17.36 -12.83
N GLY A 438 -0.98 17.69 -11.73
CA GLY A 438 -1.27 16.74 -10.66
C GLY A 438 -2.77 16.62 -10.38
N ALA A 439 -3.19 15.49 -9.83
CA ALA A 439 -4.47 15.31 -9.18
C ALA A 439 -4.25 15.21 -7.67
N TYR A 440 -5.18 15.79 -6.88
CA TYR A 440 -5.00 16.03 -5.45
C TYR A 440 -6.13 15.37 -4.66
N TYR A 441 -5.79 14.47 -3.77
CA TYR A 441 -6.73 13.90 -2.80
C TYR A 441 -5.95 13.34 -1.61
N GLY A 442 -6.60 13.17 -0.48
CA GLY A 442 -5.92 12.51 0.63
C GLY A 442 -6.32 13.01 2.01
N HIS A 443 -5.49 12.65 2.96
CA HIS A 443 -5.71 12.77 4.39
C HIS A 443 -5.28 14.15 4.88
N CYS A 444 -6.13 15.16 4.62
CA CYS A 444 -5.89 16.55 5.01
C CYS A 444 -5.71 16.67 6.53
N SER A 445 -6.42 15.82 7.29
CA SER A 445 -6.33 15.76 8.76
C SER A 445 -4.92 15.54 9.31
N VAL A 446 -4.06 14.89 8.55
CA VAL A 446 -2.71 14.52 8.99
C VAL A 446 -1.61 15.01 8.04
N GLY A 447 -1.96 15.90 7.10
CA GLY A 447 -0.99 16.55 6.21
C GLY A 447 -0.45 15.66 5.08
N CYS A 448 -1.09 14.51 4.79
CA CYS A 448 -0.75 13.65 3.67
C CYS A 448 -1.74 13.84 2.52
N LEU A 449 -1.31 14.49 1.46
CA LEU A 449 -2.08 14.61 0.23
C LEU A 449 -1.41 13.82 -0.88
N HIS A 450 -2.18 12.90 -1.49
CA HIS A 450 -1.72 12.07 -2.60
C HIS A 450 -1.75 12.89 -3.89
N ILE A 451 -0.66 13.63 -4.14
CA ILE A 451 -0.48 14.44 -5.35
C ILE A 451 0.22 13.58 -6.40
N ARG A 452 -0.47 13.26 -7.49
CA ARG A 452 0.04 12.35 -8.51
C ARG A 452 0.35 13.08 -9.81
N PRO A 453 1.65 13.27 -10.15
CA PRO A 453 2.04 13.86 -11.43
C PRO A 453 1.62 12.97 -12.60
N VAL A 454 1.03 13.57 -13.64
CA VAL A 454 0.58 12.88 -14.85
C VAL A 454 1.71 12.88 -15.87
N ILE A 455 2.37 11.72 -16.02
CA ILE A 455 3.61 11.57 -16.79
C ILE A 455 3.51 10.37 -17.73
N ASP A 456 4.15 10.47 -18.91
CA ASP A 456 4.32 9.37 -19.85
C ASP A 456 5.68 8.68 -19.64
N LEU A 457 5.67 7.53 -18.96
CA LEU A 457 6.87 6.73 -18.70
C LEU A 457 7.45 6.04 -19.94
N LYS A 458 6.73 6.03 -21.08
CA LYS A 458 7.20 5.43 -22.33
C LYS A 458 8.11 6.36 -23.12
N THR A 459 8.42 7.57 -22.61
CA THR A 459 9.28 8.56 -23.24
C THR A 459 10.53 8.89 -22.42
N PRO A 460 11.69 9.19 -23.03
CA PRO A 460 12.86 9.68 -22.30
C PRO A 460 12.56 10.91 -21.45
N ARG A 461 11.76 11.88 -21.99
CA ARG A 461 11.33 13.07 -21.27
C ARG A 461 10.55 12.74 -19.99
N GLY A 462 9.62 11.78 -20.05
CA GLY A 462 8.86 11.37 -18.87
C GLY A 462 9.74 10.78 -17.78
N LEU A 463 10.81 10.04 -18.14
CA LEU A 463 11.76 9.52 -17.18
C LEU A 463 12.61 10.62 -16.53
N GLU A 464 12.97 11.65 -17.28
CA GLU A 464 13.65 12.86 -16.75
C GLU A 464 12.72 13.63 -15.81
N GLN A 465 11.44 13.81 -16.19
CA GLN A 465 10.43 14.43 -15.33
C GLN A 465 10.30 13.70 -14.00
N VAL A 466 10.25 12.35 -13.97
CA VAL A 466 10.18 11.58 -12.72
C VAL A 466 11.37 11.90 -11.81
N ARG A 467 12.59 11.91 -12.34
CA ARG A 467 13.79 12.21 -11.54
C ARG A 467 13.78 13.63 -11.00
N ALA A 468 13.61 14.61 -11.87
CA ALA A 468 13.67 16.03 -11.50
C ALA A 468 12.56 16.42 -10.52
N ILE A 469 11.32 15.97 -10.75
CA ILE A 469 10.20 16.22 -9.85
C ILE A 469 10.43 15.54 -8.51
N ALA A 470 10.93 14.28 -8.46
CA ALA A 470 11.20 13.60 -7.21
C ALA A 470 12.24 14.35 -6.37
N GLU A 471 13.34 14.80 -6.98
CA GLU A 471 14.39 15.55 -6.30
C GLU A 471 13.86 16.86 -5.70
N GLU A 472 13.18 17.69 -6.50
CA GLU A 472 12.69 19.00 -6.06
C GLU A 472 11.55 18.87 -5.03
N ILE A 473 10.64 17.92 -5.20
CA ILE A 473 9.54 17.71 -4.22
C ILE A 473 10.08 17.19 -2.90
N PHE A 474 11.06 16.27 -2.91
CA PHE A 474 11.62 15.78 -1.65
C PHE A 474 12.42 16.87 -0.92
N ASP A 475 13.13 17.74 -1.65
CA ASP A 475 13.76 18.91 -1.04
C ASP A 475 12.72 19.84 -0.40
N LEU A 476 11.62 20.11 -1.09
CA LEU A 476 10.51 20.87 -0.54
C LEU A 476 9.96 20.24 0.74
N VAL A 477 9.76 18.90 0.75
CA VAL A 477 9.30 18.17 1.94
C VAL A 477 10.28 18.33 3.11
N PHE A 478 11.59 18.24 2.86
CA PHE A 478 12.61 18.40 3.90
C PHE A 478 12.66 19.82 4.46
N GLU A 479 12.43 20.84 3.63
CA GLU A 479 12.32 22.23 4.06
C GLU A 479 11.19 22.41 5.10
N PHE A 480 10.06 21.73 4.91
CA PHE A 480 8.94 21.73 5.86
C PHE A 480 9.10 20.73 7.03
N GLY A 481 10.24 20.03 7.15
CA GLY A 481 10.47 19.02 8.19
C GLY A 481 9.58 17.79 8.08
N GLY A 482 9.06 17.53 6.88
CA GLY A 482 8.16 16.44 6.55
C GLY A 482 8.84 15.11 6.29
N THR A 483 8.08 14.17 5.73
CA THR A 483 8.54 12.83 5.35
C THR A 483 8.19 12.51 3.89
N ILE A 484 9.05 11.75 3.22
CA ILE A 484 8.83 11.30 1.84
C ILE A 484 7.91 10.08 1.76
N SER A 485 7.64 9.41 2.87
CA SER A 485 6.70 8.29 2.96
C SER A 485 5.93 8.35 4.28
N SER A 486 4.60 8.36 4.19
CA SER A 486 3.71 8.50 5.33
C SER A 486 2.90 7.25 5.65
N GLU A 487 2.66 6.36 4.65
CA GLU A 487 1.91 5.12 4.80
C GLU A 487 2.22 4.04 3.76
N HIS A 488 2.75 4.40 2.57
CA HIS A 488 2.92 3.45 1.46
C HIS A 488 4.24 2.65 1.53
N GLY A 489 5.19 3.04 2.38
CA GLY A 489 6.53 2.50 2.44
C GLY A 489 7.49 3.17 1.44
N ASP A 490 8.77 2.82 1.54
CA ASP A 490 9.81 3.38 0.68
C ASP A 490 9.92 2.65 -0.66
N GLY A 491 9.99 1.32 -0.60
CA GLY A 491 10.17 0.48 -1.79
C GLY A 491 11.32 0.96 -2.66
N ARG A 492 11.16 0.80 -3.97
CA ARG A 492 12.12 1.27 -4.98
C ARG A 492 11.96 2.75 -5.31
N ALA A 493 10.78 3.33 -5.03
CA ALA A 493 10.49 4.72 -5.39
C ALA A 493 11.15 5.74 -4.47
N ARG A 494 11.29 5.43 -3.17
CA ARG A 494 11.71 6.39 -2.14
C ARG A 494 13.02 6.02 -1.45
N SER A 495 13.37 4.73 -1.39
CA SER A 495 14.63 4.28 -0.77
C SER A 495 15.88 5.03 -1.29
N PRO A 496 15.99 5.40 -2.59
CA PRO A 496 17.15 6.17 -3.09
C PRO A 496 17.34 7.54 -2.40
N PHE A 497 16.30 8.08 -1.78
CA PHE A 497 16.30 9.42 -1.17
C PHE A 497 16.44 9.40 0.37
N LEU A 498 16.52 8.23 0.99
CA LEU A 498 16.63 8.11 2.45
C LEU A 498 17.89 8.76 3.00
N GLU A 499 19.00 8.73 2.25
CA GLU A 499 20.24 9.39 2.70
C GLU A 499 20.12 10.92 2.68
N ARG A 500 19.34 11.50 1.76
CA ARG A 500 19.01 12.94 1.78
C ARG A 500 18.16 13.30 3.00
N MET A 501 17.20 12.44 3.36
CA MET A 501 16.29 12.66 4.47
C MET A 501 16.98 12.50 5.83
N TYR A 502 17.72 11.41 6.04
CA TYR A 502 18.25 11.02 7.33
C TYR A 502 19.74 11.32 7.52
N GLY A 503 20.46 11.57 6.42
CA GLY A 503 21.91 11.70 6.40
C GLY A 503 22.64 10.35 6.42
N ALA A 504 23.88 10.35 5.94
CA ALA A 504 24.71 9.15 5.76
C ALA A 504 24.88 8.34 7.06
N ARG A 505 24.94 9.03 8.22
CA ARG A 505 25.16 8.38 9.53
C ARG A 505 23.96 7.49 9.91
N LEU A 506 22.72 7.97 9.82
CA LEU A 506 21.53 7.15 10.12
C LEU A 506 21.27 6.06 9.07
N VAL A 507 21.52 6.34 7.80
CA VAL A 507 21.45 5.29 6.76
C VAL A 507 22.55 4.25 7.01
N GLY A 508 23.68 4.63 7.60
CA GLY A 508 24.67 3.69 8.15
C GLY A 508 24.06 2.76 9.20
N ALA A 509 23.31 3.33 10.17
CA ALA A 509 22.59 2.54 11.18
C ALA A 509 21.51 1.61 10.57
N PHE A 510 20.83 2.03 9.48
CA PHE A 510 19.92 1.15 8.74
C PHE A 510 20.65 -0.03 8.11
N ARG A 511 21.83 0.19 7.50
CA ARG A 511 22.67 -0.88 6.94
C ARG A 511 23.15 -1.85 8.02
N GLU A 512 23.53 -1.35 9.18
CA GLU A 512 23.96 -2.15 10.34
C GLU A 512 22.80 -2.99 10.89
N LEU A 513 21.60 -2.41 11.05
CA LEU A 513 20.40 -3.15 11.47
C LEU A 513 20.07 -4.25 10.44
N LYS A 514 20.06 -3.92 9.16
CA LYS A 514 19.85 -4.90 8.08
C LYS A 514 20.84 -6.04 8.14
N ALA A 515 22.14 -5.75 8.30
CA ALA A 515 23.19 -6.76 8.40
C ALA A 515 23.11 -7.60 9.68
N ALA A 516 22.50 -7.07 10.76
CA ALA A 516 22.25 -7.83 11.98
C ALA A 516 21.17 -8.90 11.77
N PHE A 517 20.07 -8.55 11.09
CA PHE A 517 18.94 -9.45 10.80
C PHE A 517 19.21 -10.37 9.61
N ASP A 518 19.91 -9.89 8.60
CA ASP A 518 20.14 -10.57 7.32
C ASP A 518 21.60 -10.43 6.90
N PRO A 519 22.50 -11.21 7.52
CA PRO A 519 23.93 -11.12 7.26
C PRO A 519 24.35 -11.41 5.82
N GLU A 520 23.55 -12.19 5.10
CA GLU A 520 23.83 -12.61 3.72
C GLU A 520 23.08 -11.78 2.67
N GLY A 521 22.28 -10.78 3.09
CA GLY A 521 21.58 -9.86 2.21
C GLY A 521 20.51 -10.50 1.32
N ARG A 522 19.84 -11.57 1.80
CA ARG A 522 18.86 -12.33 1.02
C ARG A 522 17.40 -11.93 1.22
N MET A 523 17.08 -11.25 2.33
CA MET A 523 15.71 -10.85 2.64
C MET A 523 15.34 -9.57 1.86
N ASN A 524 14.55 -9.70 0.83
CA ASN A 524 14.04 -8.64 -0.04
C ASN A 524 15.09 -7.54 -0.37
N PRO A 525 16.23 -7.88 -0.99
CA PRO A 525 17.33 -6.95 -1.19
C PRO A 525 16.95 -5.78 -2.11
N GLY A 526 17.59 -4.61 -1.91
CA GLY A 526 17.37 -3.42 -2.71
C GLY A 526 16.11 -2.63 -2.34
N ASN A 527 15.58 -2.81 -1.13
CA ASN A 527 14.55 -1.96 -0.52
C ASN A 527 15.08 -1.42 0.81
N ILE A 528 14.76 -0.17 1.13
CA ILE A 528 15.24 0.61 2.29
C ILE A 528 16.75 0.86 2.22
N VAL A 529 17.55 -0.17 2.05
CA VAL A 529 19.02 -0.05 1.89
C VAL A 529 19.47 -0.62 0.55
N ALA A 530 20.53 -0.03 -0.02
CA ALA A 530 21.13 -0.44 -1.30
C ALA A 530 20.10 -0.50 -2.47
N SER A 531 19.20 0.46 -2.53
CA SER A 531 18.15 0.54 -3.56
C SER A 531 18.72 0.94 -4.92
N PRO A 532 18.20 0.37 -6.04
CA PRO A 532 18.45 0.89 -7.39
C PRO A 532 17.85 2.28 -7.57
N GLY A 533 18.21 2.98 -8.64
CA GLY A 533 17.67 4.29 -8.97
C GLY A 533 16.17 4.27 -9.26
N ILE A 534 15.48 5.38 -8.99
CA ILE A 534 14.01 5.49 -9.08
C ILE A 534 13.43 5.13 -10.46
N THR A 535 14.19 5.28 -11.53
CA THR A 535 13.77 4.95 -12.91
C THR A 535 14.32 3.62 -13.43
N GLU A 536 14.89 2.79 -12.55
CA GLU A 536 15.32 1.44 -12.91
C GLU A 536 14.18 0.43 -12.73
N HIS A 537 14.18 -0.61 -13.56
CA HIS A 537 13.21 -1.70 -13.50
C HIS A 537 11.73 -1.27 -13.67
N LEU A 538 11.47 -0.27 -14.50
CA LEU A 538 10.12 0.20 -14.77
C LEU A 538 9.31 -0.85 -15.56
N ARG A 539 8.00 -0.92 -15.26
CA ARG A 539 7.01 -1.71 -16.03
C ARG A 539 6.88 -1.17 -17.45
N TYR A 540 6.92 0.15 -17.57
CA TYR A 540 6.94 0.89 -18.84
C TYR A 540 8.21 1.74 -18.83
N GLY A 541 8.89 1.82 -19.94
CA GLY A 541 10.10 2.63 -20.12
C GLY A 541 10.22 3.07 -21.57
N ALA A 542 11.20 3.92 -21.89
CA ALA A 542 11.37 4.47 -23.25
C ALA A 542 11.58 3.41 -24.34
N ALA A 543 12.01 2.20 -23.97
CA ALA A 543 12.16 1.07 -24.90
C ALA A 543 10.93 0.14 -24.92
N TYR A 544 9.87 0.45 -24.17
CA TYR A 544 8.67 -0.39 -24.12
C TYR A 544 7.92 -0.31 -25.45
N THR A 545 7.66 -1.48 -26.03
CA THR A 545 6.89 -1.62 -27.27
C THR A 545 5.85 -2.72 -27.12
N THR A 546 4.83 -2.68 -27.98
CA THR A 546 3.81 -3.72 -28.01
C THR A 546 3.57 -4.18 -29.44
N TRP A 547 3.34 -5.48 -29.57
CA TRP A 547 2.82 -6.07 -30.79
C TRP A 547 1.31 -5.79 -30.90
N ALA A 548 0.85 -5.47 -32.11
CA ALA A 548 -0.54 -5.16 -32.41
C ALA A 548 -1.11 -6.21 -33.39
N PRO A 549 -1.76 -7.29 -32.89
CA PRO A 549 -2.45 -8.24 -33.76
C PRO A 549 -3.65 -7.58 -34.43
N ALA A 550 -4.05 -8.09 -35.58
CA ALA A 550 -5.35 -7.75 -36.16
C ALA A 550 -6.47 -8.21 -35.21
N THR A 551 -7.45 -7.36 -34.94
CA THR A 551 -8.52 -7.69 -33.96
C THR A 551 -9.87 -7.86 -34.63
N LEU A 552 -10.68 -8.80 -34.14
CA LEU A 552 -12.07 -8.98 -34.53
C LEU A 552 -12.96 -7.87 -33.93
N LEU A 553 -12.68 -7.50 -32.67
CA LEU A 553 -13.44 -6.49 -31.95
C LEU A 553 -12.76 -5.11 -32.03
N ASP A 554 -13.56 -4.04 -31.98
CA ASP A 554 -13.04 -2.69 -31.96
C ASP A 554 -12.51 -2.30 -30.56
N PHE A 555 -11.23 -2.00 -30.45
CA PHE A 555 -10.54 -1.47 -29.27
C PHE A 555 -10.12 0.00 -29.43
N GLY A 556 -10.60 0.70 -30.46
CA GLY A 556 -10.23 2.08 -30.79
C GLY A 556 -10.46 3.06 -29.63
N ALA A 557 -11.54 2.88 -28.86
CA ALA A 557 -11.87 3.73 -27.73
C ALA A 557 -10.80 3.76 -26.62
N GLN A 558 -9.93 2.74 -26.53
CA GLN A 558 -8.82 2.64 -25.60
C GLN A 558 -7.45 2.91 -26.28
N GLY A 559 -7.37 3.00 -27.60
CA GLY A 559 -6.15 3.11 -28.35
C GLY A 559 -5.58 1.77 -28.85
N GLY A 560 -6.43 0.73 -28.94
CA GLY A 560 -6.06 -0.60 -29.43
C GLY A 560 -6.08 -1.69 -28.34
N LEU A 561 -5.82 -2.94 -28.75
CA LEU A 561 -5.85 -4.09 -27.85
C LEU A 561 -4.83 -3.98 -26.70
N ALA A 562 -3.58 -3.61 -27.02
CA ALA A 562 -2.53 -3.47 -26.00
C ALA A 562 -2.90 -2.39 -24.97
N ALA A 563 -3.34 -1.22 -25.40
CA ALA A 563 -3.79 -0.15 -24.52
C ALA A 563 -5.00 -0.57 -23.65
N SER A 564 -5.91 -1.40 -24.17
CA SER A 564 -7.02 -1.97 -23.40
C SER A 564 -6.54 -2.92 -22.30
N VAL A 565 -5.51 -3.71 -22.55
CA VAL A 565 -4.86 -4.56 -21.53
C VAL A 565 -4.12 -3.72 -20.49
N GLU A 566 -3.43 -2.66 -20.92
CA GLU A 566 -2.67 -1.73 -20.08
C GLU A 566 -3.55 -0.84 -19.19
N MET A 567 -4.86 -0.80 -19.41
CA MET A 567 -5.79 -0.21 -18.43
C MET A 567 -5.67 -0.87 -17.05
N CYS A 568 -5.18 -2.13 -16.96
CA CYS A 568 -4.90 -2.76 -15.68
C CYS A 568 -3.67 -2.13 -15.01
N ASN A 569 -3.91 -1.32 -13.98
CA ASN A 569 -2.90 -0.63 -13.20
C ASN A 569 -2.29 -1.44 -12.05
N GLY A 570 -2.80 -2.65 -11.79
CA GLY A 570 -2.28 -3.53 -10.73
C GLY A 570 -2.89 -3.35 -9.33
N VAL A 571 -3.77 -2.37 -9.08
CA VAL A 571 -4.32 -2.09 -7.72
C VAL A 571 -5.11 -3.24 -7.09
N GLY A 572 -5.42 -4.29 -7.86
CA GLY A 572 -5.97 -5.54 -7.35
C GLY A 572 -7.40 -5.49 -6.85
N ALA A 573 -8.24 -4.51 -7.28
CA ALA A 573 -9.65 -4.45 -6.91
C ALA A 573 -10.43 -5.75 -7.25
N CYS A 574 -9.93 -6.54 -8.20
CA CYS A 574 -10.44 -7.87 -8.56
C CYS A 574 -10.11 -8.97 -7.54
N ARG A 575 -9.43 -8.66 -6.45
CA ARG A 575 -9.09 -9.61 -5.38
C ARG A 575 -9.97 -9.50 -4.13
N LYS A 576 -10.93 -8.59 -4.13
CA LYS A 576 -11.93 -8.47 -3.05
C LYS A 576 -12.81 -9.73 -2.97
N THR A 577 -13.35 -10.02 -1.80
CA THR A 577 -14.05 -11.29 -1.55
C THR A 577 -15.33 -11.17 -0.74
N LEU A 578 -15.56 -10.05 -0.07
CA LEU A 578 -16.73 -9.83 0.79
C LEU A 578 -17.83 -9.01 0.13
N GLU A 579 -17.55 -8.41 -1.02
CA GLU A 579 -18.48 -7.51 -1.69
C GLU A 579 -18.40 -7.60 -3.22
N GLY A 580 -19.51 -7.26 -3.90
CA GLY A 580 -19.58 -7.22 -5.35
C GLY A 580 -19.45 -8.61 -6.00
N THR A 581 -19.20 -8.60 -7.32
CA THR A 581 -19.10 -9.83 -8.14
C THR A 581 -17.70 -10.03 -8.71
N MET A 582 -16.94 -8.95 -8.95
CA MET A 582 -15.59 -9.03 -9.54
C MET A 582 -14.56 -9.55 -8.51
N CYS A 583 -13.77 -10.60 -8.78
CA CYS A 583 -13.80 -11.55 -9.87
C CYS A 583 -14.26 -12.92 -9.34
N PRO A 584 -15.31 -13.57 -9.87
CA PRO A 584 -15.85 -14.81 -9.31
C PRO A 584 -14.82 -15.94 -9.25
N SER A 585 -14.00 -16.09 -10.29
CA SER A 585 -12.96 -17.13 -10.31
C SER A 585 -11.87 -16.88 -9.26
N TYR A 586 -11.49 -15.63 -9.00
CA TYR A 586 -10.59 -15.32 -7.88
C TYR A 586 -11.26 -15.58 -6.53
N MET A 587 -12.51 -15.18 -6.34
CA MET A 587 -13.25 -15.44 -5.09
C MET A 587 -13.27 -16.92 -4.74
N ALA A 588 -13.40 -17.80 -5.76
CA ALA A 588 -13.42 -19.24 -5.57
C ALA A 588 -12.03 -19.84 -5.31
N THR A 589 -11.01 -19.41 -6.04
CA THR A 589 -9.69 -20.07 -6.05
C THR A 589 -8.62 -19.37 -5.23
N ARG A 590 -8.76 -18.07 -5.01
CA ARG A 590 -7.76 -17.19 -4.39
C ARG A 590 -6.41 -17.20 -5.12
N ASP A 591 -6.40 -17.67 -6.36
CA ASP A 591 -5.20 -17.72 -7.19
C ASP A 591 -5.04 -16.43 -7.99
N GLU A 592 -3.82 -15.86 -8.02
CA GLU A 592 -3.52 -14.64 -8.75
C GLU A 592 -3.87 -14.75 -10.25
N GLU A 593 -3.60 -15.89 -10.88
CA GLU A 593 -3.86 -16.06 -12.30
C GLU A 593 -5.35 -16.02 -12.66
N HIS A 594 -6.23 -16.32 -11.72
CA HIS A 594 -7.69 -16.29 -11.91
C HIS A 594 -8.31 -14.92 -11.61
N SER A 595 -7.50 -13.93 -11.29
CA SER A 595 -7.94 -12.54 -11.14
C SER A 595 -7.95 -11.80 -12.49
N THR A 596 -8.71 -10.71 -12.60
CA THR A 596 -8.64 -9.82 -13.78
C THR A 596 -7.21 -9.26 -13.94
N ARG A 597 -6.52 -8.96 -12.84
CA ARG A 597 -5.12 -8.48 -12.83
C ARG A 597 -4.17 -9.53 -13.41
N GLY A 598 -4.27 -10.78 -12.96
CA GLY A 598 -3.45 -11.88 -13.45
C GLY A 598 -3.61 -12.07 -14.96
N ARG A 599 -4.87 -12.14 -15.43
CA ARG A 599 -5.17 -12.27 -16.86
C ARG A 599 -4.65 -11.09 -17.70
N ALA A 600 -4.83 -9.86 -17.22
CA ALA A 600 -4.29 -8.69 -17.91
C ALA A 600 -2.75 -8.71 -17.97
N ASN A 601 -2.06 -9.11 -16.89
CA ASN A 601 -0.61 -9.24 -16.88
C ASN A 601 -0.13 -10.36 -17.83
N ALA A 602 -0.84 -11.48 -17.93
CA ALA A 602 -0.51 -12.56 -18.87
C ALA A 602 -0.63 -12.09 -20.33
N LEU A 603 -1.74 -11.41 -20.68
CA LEU A 603 -1.92 -10.82 -22.01
C LEU A 603 -0.85 -9.77 -22.31
N ARG A 604 -0.58 -8.85 -21.35
CA ARG A 604 0.47 -7.84 -21.50
C ARG A 604 1.84 -8.46 -21.71
N ALA A 605 2.15 -9.56 -21.02
CA ALA A 605 3.45 -10.24 -21.16
C ALA A 605 3.68 -10.73 -22.60
N VAL A 606 2.65 -11.22 -23.28
CA VAL A 606 2.75 -11.61 -24.68
C VAL A 606 2.79 -10.39 -25.60
N LEU A 607 1.88 -9.43 -25.40
CA LEU A 607 1.79 -8.25 -26.27
C LEU A 607 3.05 -7.36 -26.18
N SER A 608 3.74 -7.34 -25.05
CA SER A 608 5.00 -6.60 -24.87
C SER A 608 6.27 -7.39 -25.26
N GLY A 609 6.12 -8.63 -25.71
CA GLY A 609 7.27 -9.48 -26.09
C GLY A 609 8.02 -10.07 -24.88
N ALA A 610 7.54 -9.90 -23.63
CA ALA A 610 8.10 -10.59 -22.47
C ALA A 610 7.87 -12.11 -22.56
N LEU A 611 6.79 -12.55 -23.20
CA LEU A 611 6.61 -13.92 -23.70
C LEU A 611 6.64 -13.89 -25.24
N PRO A 612 7.04 -15.01 -25.90
CA PRO A 612 7.03 -15.08 -27.35
C PRO A 612 5.62 -14.81 -27.93
N PRO A 613 5.48 -14.14 -29.08
CA PRO A 613 4.17 -13.90 -29.71
C PRO A 613 3.35 -15.17 -29.94
N ALA A 614 4.00 -16.31 -30.21
CA ALA A 614 3.34 -17.60 -30.36
C ALA A 614 2.55 -18.05 -29.09
N GLU A 615 2.94 -17.54 -27.92
CA GLU A 615 2.21 -17.81 -26.67
C GLU A 615 0.84 -17.11 -26.63
N PHE A 616 0.56 -16.18 -27.56
CA PHE A 616 -0.78 -15.57 -27.67
C PHE A 616 -1.87 -16.59 -28.00
N THR A 617 -1.52 -17.65 -28.70
CA THR A 617 -2.39 -18.80 -28.98
C THR A 617 -1.92 -20.06 -28.24
N GLY A 618 -1.05 -19.87 -27.23
CA GLY A 618 -0.46 -20.95 -26.45
C GLY A 618 -1.38 -21.54 -25.40
N ARG A 619 -1.22 -22.83 -25.11
CA ARG A 619 -1.99 -23.56 -24.09
C ARG A 619 -1.94 -22.89 -22.72
N ARG A 620 -0.77 -22.36 -22.32
CA ARG A 620 -0.60 -21.75 -20.98
C ARG A 620 -1.42 -20.46 -20.82
N LEU A 621 -1.50 -19.63 -21.84
CA LEU A 621 -2.36 -18.44 -21.80
C LEU A 621 -3.84 -18.82 -21.80
N TRP A 622 -4.22 -19.89 -22.52
CA TRP A 622 -5.57 -20.42 -22.47
C TRP A 622 -5.95 -20.84 -21.03
N GLU A 623 -5.10 -21.56 -20.33
CA GLU A 623 -5.31 -21.98 -18.93
C GLU A 623 -5.56 -20.78 -17.99
N VAL A 624 -4.81 -19.70 -18.14
CA VAL A 624 -5.02 -18.44 -17.39
C VAL A 624 -6.40 -17.84 -17.68
N MET A 625 -6.85 -17.93 -18.93
CA MET A 625 -8.13 -17.33 -19.38
C MET A 625 -9.34 -18.25 -19.11
N ASP A 626 -9.16 -19.56 -18.99
CA ASP A 626 -10.22 -20.56 -19.00
C ASP A 626 -11.30 -20.28 -17.94
N LEU A 627 -10.93 -20.09 -16.69
CA LEU A 627 -11.89 -19.83 -15.59
C LEU A 627 -12.55 -18.44 -15.62
N CYS A 628 -12.28 -17.59 -16.61
CA CYS A 628 -13.02 -16.35 -16.76
C CYS A 628 -14.44 -16.64 -17.26
N LEU A 629 -15.45 -16.34 -16.45
CA LEU A 629 -16.86 -16.56 -16.76
C LEU A 629 -17.46 -15.54 -17.74
N GLU A 630 -16.69 -14.54 -18.20
CA GLU A 630 -17.14 -13.45 -19.07
C GLU A 630 -18.36 -12.67 -18.52
N CYS A 631 -18.51 -12.68 -17.20
CA CYS A 631 -19.64 -12.08 -16.49
C CYS A 631 -19.70 -10.55 -16.56
N LYS A 632 -18.67 -9.89 -17.09
CA LYS A 632 -18.51 -8.42 -17.23
C LYS A 632 -18.49 -7.62 -15.91
N ALA A 633 -18.49 -8.28 -14.75
CA ALA A 633 -18.38 -7.56 -13.47
C ALA A 633 -17.12 -6.67 -13.41
N CYS A 634 -16.00 -7.11 -14.02
CA CYS A 634 -14.79 -6.29 -14.11
C CYS A 634 -15.01 -4.97 -14.87
N LYS A 635 -15.82 -4.94 -15.92
CA LYS A 635 -16.12 -3.70 -16.63
C LYS A 635 -16.91 -2.71 -15.79
N ALA A 636 -17.78 -3.18 -14.91
CA ALA A 636 -18.58 -2.34 -14.02
C ALA A 636 -17.80 -1.94 -12.75
N GLU A 637 -17.19 -2.93 -12.07
CA GLU A 637 -16.62 -2.77 -10.73
C GLU A 637 -15.12 -2.44 -10.73
N CYS A 638 -14.40 -2.65 -11.86
CA CYS A 638 -13.00 -2.25 -11.94
C CYS A 638 -12.89 -0.73 -12.06
N PRO A 639 -12.20 -0.05 -11.12
CA PRO A 639 -12.08 1.40 -11.20
C PRO A 639 -11.36 1.89 -12.47
N ALA A 640 -10.51 1.03 -13.06
CA ALA A 640 -9.84 1.28 -14.34
C ALA A 640 -10.62 0.75 -15.56
N ASN A 641 -11.85 0.30 -15.40
CA ASN A 641 -12.75 -0.18 -16.46
C ASN A 641 -12.15 -1.29 -17.36
N VAL A 642 -11.36 -2.20 -16.81
CA VAL A 642 -10.80 -3.33 -17.56
C VAL A 642 -11.92 -4.26 -18.00
N ASP A 643 -12.18 -4.37 -19.32
CA ASP A 643 -13.18 -5.28 -19.88
C ASP A 643 -12.55 -6.63 -20.21
N MET A 644 -12.32 -7.46 -19.19
CA MET A 644 -11.71 -8.77 -19.37
C MET A 644 -12.58 -9.73 -20.20
N ALA A 645 -13.89 -9.59 -20.17
CA ALA A 645 -14.77 -10.39 -21.01
C ALA A 645 -14.51 -10.14 -22.50
N LYS A 646 -14.38 -8.87 -22.89
CA LYS A 646 -14.03 -8.46 -24.25
C LYS A 646 -12.63 -8.94 -24.65
N LEU A 647 -11.65 -8.81 -23.74
CA LEU A 647 -10.27 -9.26 -23.96
C LEU A 647 -10.20 -10.79 -24.10
N LYS A 648 -10.95 -11.55 -23.30
CA LYS A 648 -11.03 -13.02 -23.44
C LYS A 648 -11.67 -13.42 -24.74
N TYR A 649 -12.75 -12.76 -25.15
CA TYR A 649 -13.42 -13.05 -26.43
C TYR A 649 -12.47 -12.86 -27.62
N GLU A 650 -11.72 -11.77 -27.64
CA GLU A 650 -10.69 -11.53 -28.65
C GLU A 650 -9.59 -12.60 -28.61
N PHE A 651 -9.10 -12.95 -27.42
CA PHE A 651 -8.14 -14.04 -27.25
C PHE A 651 -8.66 -15.38 -27.82
N LEU A 652 -9.91 -15.75 -27.50
CA LEU A 652 -10.50 -17.00 -27.98
C LEU A 652 -10.65 -17.03 -29.51
N HIS A 653 -10.96 -15.88 -30.14
CA HIS A 653 -10.96 -15.77 -31.60
C HIS A 653 -9.61 -16.19 -32.19
N HIS A 654 -8.51 -15.67 -31.65
CA HIS A 654 -7.18 -16.04 -32.11
C HIS A 654 -6.76 -17.46 -31.75
N TYR A 655 -7.19 -17.95 -30.59
CA TYR A 655 -6.85 -19.32 -30.14
C TYR A 655 -7.50 -20.42 -30.98
N HIS A 656 -8.71 -20.16 -31.49
CA HIS A 656 -9.47 -21.14 -32.29
C HIS A 656 -9.37 -20.91 -33.80
N ALA A 657 -8.75 -19.80 -34.25
CA ALA A 657 -8.52 -19.55 -35.68
C ALA A 657 -7.40 -20.45 -36.25
#